data_d5aba63b705996ee60d8bd3110445f04
#
_entry.id   d5aba63b705996ee60d8bd3110445f04
#
_cell.length_a   1.000
_cell.length_b   1.000
_cell.length_c   1.000
_cell.angle_alpha   90.00
_cell.angle_beta   90.00
_cell.angle_gamma   90.00
#
_symmetry.space_group_name_H-M   'P 1'
#
loop_
_entity.id
_entity.type
_entity.pdbx_description
1 polymer ?
#
loop_
_entity_poly.entity_id
_entity_poly.type
_entity_poly.pdbx_seq_one_letter_code
_entity_poly.pdbx_strand_id
1 'polypeptide(L)'
;MKKRNLDFPLYARLCDVWRQRFSSDSQNARERVSFLRRLFLDSPKDSLSPFALWLDARKRVNPPKLPPNRTLAQLLKLDDDLPDAIRDDALLFVLHAYVAQTILAVLAAAFQLDDDDLATLFGPSPFNWSAPLRAMLAHDAQDVAKINLCAVARLRDPFGDIYPQFFHANVRAALGEFYTPPELAACVCARAMRLRRQEAPSEAPNDAPTILDPACGAGVFLTAPLRDAIRRGDDPRVLLDRLEGFDINPLATLMTKANLLCLALSPLADEPDALHDAIPPLVEYRRSKRPDEPYAALPGVLLDSLTPRNPFEPDQSPRAPRRFDLLVGNPPWLGWERLAEEYRQETRALWEEFGLFSLSGKDVRYGGCKKELAALVAHLCVARYLKPDGVFGLVLPRPLFQAGSSGEGFRLFGKGKAWEFAPLEIDDLSNFRLFEYVTTKPVVFFGAPNSHARYPFPVRRWRVPAPGERLDAGAAPEWERFSRAFDSAVFDEGAAEPIRDEPGAPLLFRFAPRADSLDDPLAREIDSLVESLMTPDRKSGYRAQLGANAAGSVGVFWFDAATARFDGDVATARNLGARGKRKVESVEAQLETELLFPMIHWRDLGAYRYDSPSTLALIPQDPRKRRGYSPETMRERFPLALAYLERFEEELRGRAAYRRYQASAPFWSLYNVDAATFAPYKVAWRRMDYELTAALLVPDPNSGRPIVPQETLVFTPVASLDEGDYLAALLNSAPARRLALAVSVPQTLGFGSPKLLDSLRPPLFDPQNPLCVRLAALGKEKRLDSIRTNSQQ
;
A
#
# COMPACT_ATOMS: atom_id res chain seq x y z
N MET A 1 -23.01 1.45 -28.05
CA MET A 1 -23.43 0.61 -26.91
C MET A 1 -23.66 -0.87 -27.25
N LYS A 2 -24.25 -1.24 -28.42
CA LYS A 2 -24.48 -2.68 -28.75
C LYS A 2 -23.22 -3.51 -29.13
N LYS A 3 -22.10 -2.90 -29.55
CA LYS A 3 -20.85 -3.63 -29.86
C LYS A 3 -20.02 -4.04 -28.62
N ARG A 4 -20.19 -3.38 -27.46
CA ARG A 4 -19.42 -3.71 -26.23
C ARG A 4 -19.74 -5.10 -25.64
N ASN A 5 -20.89 -5.69 -25.95
CA ASN A 5 -21.26 -7.02 -25.41
C ASN A 5 -20.75 -8.22 -26.21
N LEU A 6 -20.21 -8.00 -27.42
CA LEU A 6 -19.77 -9.13 -28.30
C LEU A 6 -18.35 -9.61 -28.00
N ASP A 7 -17.48 -8.75 -27.50
CA ASP A 7 -16.04 -9.07 -27.34
C ASP A 7 -15.68 -9.55 -25.93
N PHE A 8 -16.55 -9.36 -24.96
CA PHE A 8 -16.37 -9.86 -23.58
C PHE A 8 -16.34 -11.40 -23.48
N PRO A 9 -17.20 -12.14 -24.21
CA PRO A 9 -17.10 -13.60 -24.28
C PRO A 9 -15.77 -14.08 -24.86
N LEU A 10 -15.16 -13.34 -25.80
CA LEU A 10 -13.90 -13.72 -26.41
C LEU A 10 -12.73 -13.65 -25.43
N TYR A 11 -12.69 -12.56 -24.63
CA TYR A 11 -11.70 -12.41 -23.56
C TYR A 11 -11.88 -13.47 -22.44
N ALA A 12 -13.11 -13.71 -22.03
CA ALA A 12 -13.40 -14.76 -21.05
C ALA A 12 -12.95 -16.15 -21.57
N ARG A 13 -13.23 -16.44 -22.86
CA ARG A 13 -12.74 -17.65 -23.50
C ARG A 13 -11.22 -17.74 -23.56
N LEU A 14 -10.53 -16.62 -23.83
CA LEU A 14 -9.07 -16.56 -23.76
C LEU A 14 -8.56 -16.93 -22.36
N CYS A 15 -9.12 -16.33 -21.31
CA CYS A 15 -8.76 -16.62 -19.92
C CYS A 15 -9.04 -18.09 -19.55
N ASP A 16 -10.14 -18.66 -20.02
CA ASP A 16 -10.50 -20.06 -19.74
C ASP A 16 -9.56 -21.04 -20.44
N VAL A 17 -9.31 -20.85 -21.76
CA VAL A 17 -8.35 -21.70 -22.50
C VAL A 17 -6.96 -21.57 -21.89
N TRP A 18 -6.56 -20.36 -21.56
CA TRP A 18 -5.27 -20.13 -20.89
C TRP A 18 -5.16 -20.87 -19.57
N ARG A 19 -6.18 -20.77 -18.71
CA ARG A 19 -6.21 -21.44 -17.41
C ARG A 19 -6.16 -22.97 -17.58
N GLN A 20 -6.89 -23.51 -18.52
CA GLN A 20 -6.94 -24.96 -18.77
C GLN A 20 -5.62 -25.51 -19.30
N ARG A 21 -4.94 -24.78 -20.21
CA ARG A 21 -3.77 -25.28 -20.93
C ARG A 21 -2.45 -24.94 -20.23
N PHE A 22 -2.36 -23.77 -19.59
CA PHE A 22 -1.07 -23.23 -19.16
C PHE A 22 -0.98 -22.92 -17.68
N SER A 23 -2.08 -22.81 -16.91
CA SER A 23 -2.00 -22.46 -15.50
C SER A 23 -1.24 -23.49 -14.67
N SER A 24 -0.69 -23.09 -13.55
CA SER A 24 0.05 -23.95 -12.60
C SER A 24 -0.74 -25.15 -12.09
N ASP A 25 -2.06 -25.12 -12.19
CA ASP A 25 -2.94 -26.23 -11.80
C ASP A 25 -3.07 -27.32 -12.88
N SER A 26 -2.67 -27.03 -14.14
CA SER A 26 -2.75 -28.01 -15.22
C SER A 26 -1.62 -29.05 -15.10
N GLN A 27 -1.93 -30.30 -15.43
CA GLN A 27 -0.92 -31.38 -15.46
C GLN A 27 0.17 -31.07 -16.48
N ASN A 28 -0.21 -30.61 -17.67
CA ASN A 28 0.71 -30.23 -18.73
C ASN A 28 1.70 -29.15 -18.30
N ALA A 29 1.24 -28.14 -17.55
CA ALA A 29 2.12 -27.10 -17.05
C ALA A 29 3.17 -27.66 -16.07
N ARG A 30 2.78 -28.57 -15.19
CA ARG A 30 3.72 -29.24 -14.26
C ARG A 30 4.80 -30.02 -14.97
N GLU A 31 4.44 -30.81 -15.97
CA GLU A 31 5.40 -31.57 -16.80
C GLU A 31 6.40 -30.64 -17.51
N ARG A 32 5.91 -29.52 -18.05
CA ARG A 32 6.72 -28.50 -18.73
C ARG A 32 7.64 -27.75 -17.79
N VAL A 33 7.15 -27.34 -16.61
CA VAL A 33 7.98 -26.75 -15.58
C VAL A 33 9.03 -27.74 -15.10
N SER A 34 8.70 -29.01 -14.92
CA SER A 34 9.67 -30.06 -14.58
C SER A 34 10.71 -30.30 -15.68
N PHE A 35 10.33 -30.19 -16.95
CA PHE A 35 11.28 -30.20 -18.07
C PHE A 35 12.23 -29.00 -18.00
N LEU A 36 11.71 -27.78 -17.83
CA LEU A 36 12.54 -26.59 -17.71
C LEU A 36 13.47 -26.65 -16.50
N ARG A 37 13.01 -27.19 -15.37
CA ARG A 37 13.87 -27.39 -14.19
C ARG A 37 15.07 -28.26 -14.49
N ARG A 38 14.88 -29.36 -15.20
CA ARG A 38 15.98 -30.23 -15.65
C ARG A 38 16.92 -29.48 -16.58
N LEU A 39 16.38 -28.82 -17.60
CA LEU A 39 17.17 -28.01 -18.52
C LEU A 39 17.94 -26.88 -17.79
N PHE A 40 17.33 -26.25 -16.79
CA PHE A 40 17.99 -25.26 -15.95
C PHE A 40 19.13 -25.86 -15.11
N LEU A 41 18.94 -27.06 -14.55
CA LEU A 41 19.98 -27.75 -13.77
C LEU A 41 21.20 -28.11 -14.61
N ASP A 42 20.98 -28.46 -15.88
CA ASP A 42 22.03 -28.79 -16.84
C ASP A 42 22.71 -27.56 -17.48
N SER A 43 22.16 -26.37 -17.27
CA SER A 43 22.68 -25.13 -17.86
C SER A 43 23.88 -24.57 -17.08
N PRO A 44 24.85 -23.87 -17.75
CA PRO A 44 25.95 -23.19 -17.10
C PRO A 44 25.47 -22.20 -16.04
N LYS A 45 26.18 -22.12 -14.91
CA LYS A 45 25.84 -21.25 -13.75
C LYS A 45 26.96 -20.29 -13.40
N ASP A 46 27.71 -19.84 -14.41
CA ASP A 46 28.70 -18.77 -14.24
C ASP A 46 28.01 -17.41 -13.96
N SER A 47 28.84 -16.41 -13.64
CA SER A 47 28.36 -15.06 -13.30
C SER A 47 27.69 -14.33 -14.47
N LEU A 48 27.85 -14.80 -15.70
CA LEU A 48 27.25 -14.25 -16.91
C LEU A 48 26.07 -15.10 -17.40
N SER A 49 25.71 -16.15 -16.69
CA SER A 49 24.55 -16.97 -17.07
C SER A 49 23.25 -16.14 -17.00
N PRO A 50 22.24 -16.44 -17.84
CA PRO A 50 20.96 -15.76 -17.80
C PRO A 50 20.30 -15.76 -16.41
N PHE A 51 20.52 -16.82 -15.63
CA PHE A 51 20.03 -16.90 -14.26
C PHE A 51 20.78 -15.96 -13.31
N ALA A 52 22.12 -15.90 -13.42
CA ALA A 52 22.92 -15.04 -12.56
C ALA A 52 22.58 -13.55 -12.81
N LEU A 53 22.46 -13.12 -14.06
CA LEU A 53 22.04 -11.79 -14.44
C LEU A 53 20.62 -11.47 -13.98
N TRP A 54 19.68 -12.42 -14.14
CA TRP A 54 18.31 -12.26 -13.65
C TRP A 54 18.26 -12.16 -12.12
N LEU A 55 19.04 -12.99 -11.43
CA LEU A 55 19.13 -13.00 -9.98
C LEU A 55 19.71 -11.69 -9.45
N ASP A 56 20.71 -11.12 -10.12
CA ASP A 56 21.27 -9.83 -9.76
C ASP A 56 20.24 -8.70 -9.87
N ALA A 57 19.54 -8.63 -11.00
CA ALA A 57 18.44 -7.69 -11.17
C ALA A 57 17.32 -7.91 -10.12
N ARG A 58 17.02 -9.17 -9.80
CA ARG A 58 16.01 -9.58 -8.81
C ARG A 58 16.41 -9.22 -7.38
N LYS A 59 17.70 -9.30 -7.03
CA LYS A 59 18.23 -8.97 -5.68
C LYS A 59 18.07 -7.50 -5.29
N ARG A 60 17.66 -6.63 -6.18
CA ARG A 60 17.33 -5.22 -5.86
C ARG A 60 16.16 -5.10 -4.88
N VAL A 61 15.33 -6.14 -4.78
CA VAL A 61 14.24 -6.24 -3.81
C VAL A 61 14.50 -7.44 -2.89
N ASN A 62 14.34 -7.27 -1.60
CA ASN A 62 14.44 -8.38 -0.65
C ASN A 62 13.44 -9.49 -1.01
N PRO A 63 13.84 -10.77 -0.89
CA PRO A 63 12.97 -11.88 -1.24
C PRO A 63 11.65 -11.81 -0.48
N PRO A 64 10.55 -12.27 -1.09
CA PRO A 64 9.26 -12.30 -0.45
C PRO A 64 9.34 -13.12 0.83
N LYS A 65 8.82 -12.58 1.93
CA LYS A 65 8.54 -13.39 3.11
C LYS A 65 7.34 -14.27 2.79
N LEU A 66 7.62 -15.46 2.26
CA LEU A 66 6.59 -16.48 2.13
C LEU A 66 5.99 -16.81 3.49
N PRO A 67 4.75 -17.29 3.54
CA PRO A 67 4.16 -17.74 4.79
C PRO A 67 5.11 -18.72 5.50
N PRO A 68 5.27 -18.63 6.83
CA PRO A 68 6.12 -19.54 7.57
C PRO A 68 5.77 -20.99 7.21
N ASN A 69 6.76 -21.79 6.88
CA ASN A 69 6.66 -23.19 6.50
C ASN A 69 6.04 -23.48 5.12
N ARG A 70 6.03 -22.54 4.17
CA ARG A 70 5.65 -22.82 2.79
C ARG A 70 6.69 -22.26 1.82
N THR A 71 7.34 -23.15 1.08
CA THR A 71 8.20 -22.81 -0.06
C THR A 71 7.35 -22.46 -1.30
N LEU A 72 7.94 -21.79 -2.28
CA LEU A 72 7.26 -21.53 -3.56
C LEU A 72 6.86 -22.84 -4.27
N ALA A 73 7.70 -23.88 -4.18
CA ALA A 73 7.40 -25.21 -4.70
C ALA A 73 6.12 -25.81 -4.08
N GLN A 74 5.97 -25.71 -2.75
CA GLN A 74 4.77 -26.20 -2.05
C GLN A 74 3.51 -25.41 -2.43
N LEU A 75 3.64 -24.07 -2.62
CA LEU A 75 2.53 -23.22 -3.05
C LEU A 75 2.05 -23.58 -4.46
N LEU A 76 2.99 -23.98 -5.34
CA LEU A 76 2.73 -24.34 -6.72
C LEU A 76 2.50 -25.86 -6.90
N LYS A 77 2.55 -26.66 -5.82
CA LYS A 77 2.40 -28.13 -5.82
C LYS A 77 3.40 -28.81 -6.78
N LEU A 78 4.63 -28.32 -6.79
CA LEU A 78 5.73 -28.88 -7.59
C LEU A 78 6.63 -29.75 -6.72
N ASP A 79 7.28 -30.76 -7.33
CA ASP A 79 8.32 -31.57 -6.69
C ASP A 79 9.54 -30.70 -6.33
N ASP A 80 10.23 -31.05 -5.24
CA ASP A 80 11.19 -30.18 -4.61
C ASP A 80 12.64 -30.73 -4.70
N ASP A 81 13.22 -30.66 -5.91
CA ASP A 81 14.58 -31.18 -6.19
C ASP A 81 15.64 -30.09 -6.35
N LEU A 82 15.30 -28.81 -6.12
CA LEU A 82 16.25 -27.70 -6.25
C LEU A 82 17.06 -27.52 -4.95
N PRO A 83 18.34 -27.06 -5.04
CA PRO A 83 19.14 -26.77 -3.88
C PRO A 83 18.49 -25.73 -2.94
N ASP A 84 18.50 -25.98 -1.63
CA ASP A 84 17.83 -25.13 -0.63
C ASP A 84 18.20 -23.66 -0.71
N ALA A 85 19.48 -23.35 -0.95
CA ALA A 85 20.01 -21.99 -0.94
C ALA A 85 19.45 -21.06 -2.04
N ILE A 86 19.01 -21.65 -3.18
CA ILE A 86 18.53 -20.88 -4.35
C ILE A 86 17.14 -21.31 -4.81
N ARG A 87 16.49 -22.20 -4.07
CA ARG A 87 15.27 -22.91 -4.46
C ARG A 87 14.17 -22.00 -4.96
N ASP A 88 13.79 -21.01 -4.18
CA ASP A 88 12.68 -20.16 -4.51
C ASP A 88 13.01 -19.20 -5.68
N ASP A 89 14.23 -18.66 -5.75
CA ASP A 89 14.66 -17.79 -6.83
C ASP A 89 14.85 -18.56 -8.15
N ALA A 90 15.43 -19.76 -8.11
CA ALA A 90 15.57 -20.62 -9.29
C ALA A 90 14.20 -21.05 -9.82
N LEU A 91 13.27 -21.41 -8.95
CA LEU A 91 11.92 -21.77 -9.36
C LEU A 91 11.17 -20.57 -9.94
N LEU A 92 11.31 -19.38 -9.36
CA LEU A 92 10.73 -18.17 -9.89
C LEU A 92 11.29 -17.84 -11.29
N PHE A 93 12.60 -17.98 -11.50
CA PHE A 93 13.22 -17.80 -12.81
C PHE A 93 12.69 -18.79 -13.85
N VAL A 94 12.59 -20.07 -13.47
CA VAL A 94 12.03 -21.13 -14.34
C VAL A 94 10.57 -20.83 -14.69
N LEU A 95 9.78 -20.32 -13.76
CA LEU A 95 8.39 -19.91 -14.02
C LEU A 95 8.31 -18.70 -14.94
N HIS A 96 9.19 -17.71 -14.76
CA HIS A 96 9.28 -16.58 -15.70
C HIS A 96 9.62 -17.07 -17.11
N ALA A 97 10.58 -17.99 -17.24
CA ALA A 97 10.93 -18.60 -18.52
C ALA A 97 9.76 -19.39 -19.14
N TYR A 98 9.02 -20.14 -18.31
CA TYR A 98 7.83 -20.86 -18.76
C TYR A 98 6.77 -19.92 -19.35
N VAL A 99 6.44 -18.84 -18.63
CA VAL A 99 5.46 -17.85 -19.10
C VAL A 99 5.96 -17.13 -20.35
N ALA A 100 7.24 -16.76 -20.40
CA ALA A 100 7.83 -16.11 -21.57
C ALA A 100 7.73 -17.00 -22.82
N GLN A 101 8.13 -18.26 -22.73
CA GLN A 101 8.04 -19.19 -23.87
C GLN A 101 6.60 -19.49 -24.25
N THR A 102 5.67 -19.50 -23.29
CA THR A 102 4.26 -19.68 -23.58
C THR A 102 3.70 -18.49 -24.38
N ILE A 103 4.03 -17.25 -24.01
CA ILE A 103 3.64 -16.05 -24.77
C ILE A 103 4.21 -16.12 -26.19
N LEU A 104 5.52 -16.40 -26.32
CA LEU A 104 6.16 -16.50 -27.63
C LEU A 104 5.58 -17.61 -28.51
N ALA A 105 5.29 -18.79 -27.93
CA ALA A 105 4.65 -19.88 -28.65
C ALA A 105 3.24 -19.51 -29.17
N VAL A 106 2.47 -18.81 -28.34
CA VAL A 106 1.13 -18.33 -28.71
C VAL A 106 1.22 -17.29 -29.84
N LEU A 107 2.17 -16.37 -29.77
CA LEU A 107 2.37 -15.36 -30.82
C LEU A 107 2.89 -16.00 -32.11
N ALA A 108 3.81 -16.96 -32.02
CA ALA A 108 4.28 -17.72 -33.16
C ALA A 108 3.13 -18.44 -33.87
N ALA A 109 2.25 -19.11 -33.10
CA ALA A 109 1.06 -19.79 -33.66
C ALA A 109 0.02 -18.84 -34.22
N ALA A 110 -0.23 -17.70 -33.55
CA ALA A 110 -1.26 -16.73 -33.97
C ALA A 110 -0.87 -15.93 -35.22
N PHE A 111 0.42 -15.63 -35.38
CA PHE A 111 0.94 -14.74 -36.44
C PHE A 111 1.89 -15.46 -37.40
N GLN A 112 2.05 -16.78 -37.29
CA GLN A 112 2.93 -17.61 -38.13
C GLN A 112 4.39 -17.12 -38.13
N LEU A 113 4.89 -16.71 -36.94
CA LEU A 113 6.24 -16.21 -36.78
C LEU A 113 7.22 -17.38 -36.58
N ASP A 114 8.37 -17.29 -37.21
CA ASP A 114 9.49 -18.18 -36.91
C ASP A 114 10.39 -17.64 -35.76
N ASP A 115 11.46 -18.35 -35.44
CA ASP A 115 12.36 -17.99 -34.34
C ASP A 115 13.14 -16.71 -34.65
N ASP A 116 13.47 -16.41 -35.92
CA ASP A 116 14.16 -15.21 -36.36
C ASP A 116 13.24 -13.97 -36.27
N ASP A 117 11.98 -14.13 -36.68
CA ASP A 117 10.95 -13.12 -36.55
C ASP A 117 10.70 -12.76 -35.08
N LEU A 118 10.59 -13.78 -34.21
CA LEU A 118 10.43 -13.57 -32.78
C LEU A 118 11.65 -12.83 -32.18
N ALA A 119 12.85 -13.24 -32.55
CA ALA A 119 14.08 -12.57 -32.12
C ALA A 119 14.14 -11.12 -32.62
N THR A 120 13.70 -10.86 -33.85
CA THR A 120 13.64 -9.53 -34.46
C THR A 120 12.63 -8.61 -33.74
N LEU A 121 11.42 -9.11 -33.47
CA LEU A 121 10.34 -8.31 -32.86
C LEU A 121 10.56 -8.07 -31.36
N PHE A 122 11.03 -9.08 -30.63
CA PHE A 122 11.10 -9.03 -29.17
C PHE A 122 12.52 -8.76 -28.64
N GLY A 123 13.55 -8.97 -29.46
CA GLY A 123 14.95 -8.77 -29.11
C GLY A 123 15.53 -9.86 -28.21
N PRO A 124 16.78 -9.68 -27.73
CA PRO A 124 17.41 -10.64 -26.84
C PRO A 124 16.66 -10.71 -25.50
N SER A 125 16.55 -11.93 -24.97
CA SER A 125 15.85 -12.21 -23.71
C SER A 125 16.68 -13.14 -22.82
N PRO A 126 16.71 -12.94 -21.51
CA PRO A 126 17.35 -13.88 -20.58
C PRO A 126 16.65 -15.24 -20.54
N PHE A 127 15.54 -15.40 -21.24
CA PHE A 127 14.79 -16.66 -21.33
C PHE A 127 15.08 -17.46 -22.60
N ASN A 128 16.04 -17.05 -23.45
CA ASN A 128 16.38 -17.76 -24.71
C ASN A 128 16.87 -19.20 -24.48
N TRP A 129 17.51 -19.48 -23.31
CA TRP A 129 17.91 -20.85 -22.93
C TRP A 129 16.73 -21.85 -22.86
N SER A 130 15.53 -21.36 -22.62
CA SER A 130 14.30 -22.15 -22.50
C SER A 130 13.56 -22.34 -23.83
N ALA A 131 14.12 -21.86 -24.95
CA ALA A 131 13.51 -21.97 -26.29
C ALA A 131 13.08 -23.41 -26.66
N PRO A 132 13.82 -24.52 -26.29
CA PRO A 132 13.37 -25.88 -26.58
C PRO A 132 11.97 -26.21 -26.04
N LEU A 133 11.47 -25.49 -25.03
CA LEU A 133 10.11 -25.70 -24.53
C LEU A 133 9.04 -25.32 -25.56
N ARG A 134 9.30 -24.41 -26.52
CA ARG A 134 8.28 -23.96 -27.48
C ARG A 134 7.70 -25.11 -28.30
N ALA A 135 8.52 -26.10 -28.64
CA ALA A 135 8.04 -27.29 -29.33
C ALA A 135 6.98 -28.07 -28.52
N MET A 136 7.16 -28.13 -27.20
CA MET A 136 6.17 -28.79 -26.31
C MET A 136 4.91 -27.95 -26.10
N LEU A 137 4.98 -26.66 -26.36
CA LEU A 137 3.87 -25.74 -26.21
C LEU A 137 3.04 -25.59 -27.50
N ALA A 138 3.57 -25.99 -28.64
CA ALA A 138 3.03 -25.71 -29.98
C ALA A 138 1.56 -26.10 -30.14
N HIS A 139 1.18 -27.33 -29.69
CA HIS A 139 -0.20 -27.78 -29.79
C HIS A 139 -1.18 -26.94 -28.96
N ASP A 140 -0.86 -26.67 -27.71
CA ASP A 140 -1.73 -25.86 -26.82
C ASP A 140 -1.73 -24.37 -27.22
N ALA A 141 -0.62 -23.88 -27.77
CA ALA A 141 -0.50 -22.55 -28.31
C ALA A 141 -1.45 -22.33 -29.50
N GLN A 142 -1.61 -23.34 -30.37
CA GLN A 142 -2.58 -23.32 -31.47
C GLN A 142 -4.03 -23.19 -30.96
N ASP A 143 -4.38 -23.79 -29.82
CA ASP A 143 -5.72 -23.66 -29.26
C ASP A 143 -6.01 -22.22 -28.81
N VAL A 144 -5.01 -21.51 -28.28
CA VAL A 144 -5.12 -20.07 -27.97
C VAL A 144 -5.12 -19.24 -29.25
N ALA A 145 -4.29 -19.58 -30.23
CA ALA A 145 -4.20 -18.87 -31.51
C ALA A 145 -5.53 -18.90 -32.32
N LYS A 146 -6.39 -19.89 -32.08
CA LYS A 146 -7.77 -19.91 -32.64
C LYS A 146 -8.64 -18.77 -32.09
N ILE A 147 -8.22 -18.15 -31.01
CA ILE A 147 -8.85 -16.96 -30.45
C ILE A 147 -8.17 -15.73 -31.07
N ASN A 148 -8.95 -14.86 -31.67
CA ASN A 148 -8.41 -13.66 -32.29
C ASN A 148 -7.86 -12.68 -31.25
N LEU A 149 -6.55 -12.75 -31.00
CA LEU A 149 -5.86 -11.92 -30.01
C LEU A 149 -5.96 -10.41 -30.33
N CYS A 150 -5.96 -10.05 -31.63
CA CYS A 150 -6.11 -8.68 -32.07
C CYS A 150 -7.51 -8.13 -31.77
N ALA A 151 -8.55 -8.95 -31.92
CA ALA A 151 -9.90 -8.58 -31.54
C ALA A 151 -10.03 -8.41 -30.00
N VAL A 152 -9.40 -9.29 -29.22
CA VAL A 152 -9.30 -9.14 -27.76
C VAL A 152 -8.59 -7.84 -27.40
N ALA A 153 -7.47 -7.51 -28.06
CA ALA A 153 -6.65 -6.34 -27.78
C ALA A 153 -7.41 -5.00 -27.95
N ARG A 154 -8.46 -4.97 -28.80
CA ARG A 154 -9.33 -3.77 -28.91
C ARG A 154 -9.96 -3.36 -27.58
N LEU A 155 -10.17 -4.31 -26.68
CA LEU A 155 -10.83 -4.08 -25.40
C LEU A 155 -9.90 -4.22 -24.21
N ARG A 156 -9.05 -5.26 -24.21
CA ARG A 156 -8.19 -5.66 -23.11
C ARG A 156 -6.85 -6.15 -23.61
N ASP A 157 -5.85 -6.06 -22.74
CA ASP A 157 -4.52 -6.57 -23.01
C ASP A 157 -4.53 -8.10 -22.92
N PRO A 158 -4.30 -8.84 -24.02
CA PRO A 158 -4.41 -10.31 -24.04
C PRO A 158 -3.52 -11.01 -23.03
N PHE A 159 -2.36 -10.43 -22.71
CA PHE A 159 -1.35 -10.99 -21.84
C PHE A 159 -1.27 -10.33 -20.45
N GLY A 160 -2.07 -9.27 -20.19
CA GLY A 160 -2.02 -8.53 -18.93
C GLY A 160 -2.46 -9.35 -17.71
N ASP A 161 -3.54 -10.11 -17.85
CA ASP A 161 -4.12 -10.89 -16.74
C ASP A 161 -3.54 -12.31 -16.63
N ILE A 162 -2.56 -12.64 -17.47
CA ILE A 162 -1.90 -13.97 -17.46
C ILE A 162 -0.98 -14.12 -16.26
N TYR A 163 -0.19 -13.09 -15.96
CA TYR A 163 0.77 -13.09 -14.86
C TYR A 163 0.14 -13.44 -13.49
N PRO A 164 -0.99 -12.87 -13.09
CA PRO A 164 -1.67 -13.26 -11.86
C PRO A 164 -2.09 -14.72 -11.76
N GLN A 165 -2.23 -15.42 -12.86
CA GLN A 165 -2.63 -16.82 -12.86
C GLN A 165 -1.47 -17.77 -12.52
N PHE A 166 -0.23 -17.33 -12.73
CA PHE A 166 0.98 -18.10 -12.45
C PHE A 166 1.62 -17.75 -11.11
N PHE A 167 1.51 -16.49 -10.71
CA PHE A 167 2.24 -15.98 -9.54
C PHE A 167 1.28 -15.68 -8.39
N HIS A 168 1.50 -16.37 -7.27
CA HIS A 168 0.70 -16.13 -6.07
C HIS A 168 0.77 -14.67 -5.63
N ALA A 169 -0.35 -14.14 -5.15
CA ALA A 169 -0.47 -12.73 -4.77
C ALA A 169 0.59 -12.27 -3.76
N ASN A 170 1.02 -13.13 -2.82
CA ASN A 170 2.09 -12.81 -1.88
C ASN A 170 3.45 -12.61 -2.57
N VAL A 171 3.73 -13.33 -3.65
CA VAL A 171 4.95 -13.16 -4.46
C VAL A 171 4.91 -11.83 -5.18
N ARG A 172 3.79 -11.52 -5.85
CA ARG A 172 3.59 -10.25 -6.56
C ARG A 172 3.67 -9.04 -5.62
N ALA A 173 3.01 -9.13 -4.46
CA ALA A 173 3.05 -8.08 -3.43
C ALA A 173 4.46 -7.86 -2.86
N ALA A 174 5.27 -8.92 -2.76
CA ALA A 174 6.64 -8.82 -2.29
C ALA A 174 7.57 -8.18 -3.33
N LEU A 175 7.29 -8.40 -4.62
CA LEU A 175 8.01 -7.78 -5.74
C LEU A 175 7.54 -6.35 -6.02
N GLY A 176 6.45 -5.91 -5.40
CA GLY A 176 5.84 -4.60 -5.67
C GLY A 176 5.09 -4.55 -7.01
N GLU A 177 4.78 -5.69 -7.57
CA GLU A 177 4.13 -5.84 -8.87
C GLU A 177 2.60 -5.78 -8.71
N PHE A 178 2.04 -4.61 -8.98
CA PHE A 178 0.61 -4.34 -8.92
C PHE A 178 0.13 -3.90 -10.30
N TYR A 179 -0.61 -4.77 -10.98
CA TYR A 179 -1.17 -4.46 -12.28
C TYR A 179 -2.33 -3.49 -12.15
N THR A 180 -2.23 -2.37 -12.86
CA THR A 180 -3.24 -1.32 -12.84
C THR A 180 -4.43 -1.71 -13.72
N PRO A 181 -5.68 -1.51 -13.26
CA PRO A 181 -6.86 -1.73 -14.10
C PRO A 181 -6.80 -0.88 -15.38
N PRO A 182 -7.11 -1.44 -16.56
CA PRO A 182 -7.05 -0.73 -17.84
C PRO A 182 -7.90 0.55 -17.88
N GLU A 183 -9.03 0.54 -17.19
CA GLU A 183 -9.94 1.67 -17.10
C GLU A 183 -9.29 2.84 -16.36
N LEU A 184 -8.57 2.55 -15.28
CA LEU A 184 -7.81 3.57 -14.54
C LEU A 184 -6.70 4.14 -15.41
N ALA A 185 -5.93 3.30 -16.09
CA ALA A 185 -4.87 3.74 -16.97
C ALA A 185 -5.41 4.64 -18.10
N ALA A 186 -6.54 4.27 -18.71
CA ALA A 186 -7.21 5.08 -19.74
C ALA A 186 -7.62 6.46 -19.21
N CYS A 187 -8.18 6.53 -18.00
CA CYS A 187 -8.57 7.80 -17.38
C CYS A 187 -7.35 8.67 -17.05
N VAL A 188 -6.28 8.08 -16.51
CA VAL A 188 -5.04 8.80 -16.20
C VAL A 188 -4.44 9.39 -17.47
N CYS A 189 -4.29 8.59 -18.53
CA CYS A 189 -3.75 9.04 -19.81
C CYS A 189 -4.61 10.16 -20.43
N ALA A 190 -5.93 9.96 -20.49
CA ALA A 190 -6.84 10.97 -21.05
C ALA A 190 -6.81 12.28 -20.26
N ARG A 191 -6.69 12.20 -18.93
CA ARG A 191 -6.62 13.38 -18.08
C ARG A 191 -5.27 14.10 -18.21
N ALA A 192 -4.16 13.36 -18.22
CA ALA A 192 -2.84 13.92 -18.44
C ALA A 192 -2.74 14.65 -19.79
N MET A 193 -3.29 14.05 -20.87
CA MET A 193 -3.37 14.70 -22.19
C MET A 193 -4.17 15.99 -22.17
N ARG A 194 -5.28 16.02 -21.41
CA ARG A 194 -6.13 17.22 -21.30
C ARG A 194 -5.39 18.31 -20.52
N LEU A 195 -4.76 17.98 -19.41
CA LEU A 195 -3.98 18.93 -18.61
C LEU A 195 -2.83 19.51 -19.43
N ARG A 196 -2.10 18.68 -20.18
CA ARG A 196 -1.04 19.18 -21.07
C ARG A 196 -1.54 20.23 -22.06
N ARG A 197 -2.70 20.02 -22.69
CA ARG A 197 -3.30 21.01 -23.59
C ARG A 197 -3.68 22.32 -22.89
N GLN A 198 -3.97 22.27 -21.60
CA GLN A 198 -4.27 23.47 -20.79
C GLN A 198 -3.01 24.22 -20.38
N GLU A 199 -1.93 23.52 -20.06
CA GLU A 199 -0.65 24.11 -19.63
C GLU A 199 0.16 24.64 -20.81
N ALA A 200 0.06 24.04 -22.00
CA ALA A 200 0.78 24.43 -23.22
C ALA A 200 -0.16 24.59 -24.43
N PRO A 201 -0.98 25.64 -24.47
CA PRO A 201 -1.99 25.81 -25.53
C PRO A 201 -1.38 26.20 -26.89
N SER A 202 -0.11 26.59 -26.98
CA SER A 202 0.50 27.17 -28.18
C SER A 202 1.19 26.18 -29.10
N GLU A 203 1.37 24.93 -28.70
CA GLU A 203 1.97 23.89 -29.54
C GLU A 203 0.92 23.20 -30.39
N ALA A 204 1.27 22.98 -31.67
CA ALA A 204 0.37 22.51 -32.73
C ALA A 204 -0.61 21.43 -32.30
N PRO A 205 -1.93 21.60 -32.46
CA PRO A 205 -2.95 20.70 -31.95
C PRO A 205 -2.93 19.27 -32.52
N ASN A 206 -2.11 19.03 -33.54
CA ASN A 206 -2.14 17.80 -34.34
C ASN A 206 -1.01 16.82 -34.12
N ASP A 207 -0.01 17.13 -33.26
CA ASP A 207 1.10 16.21 -33.05
C ASP A 207 0.81 15.28 -31.85
N ALA A 208 0.78 13.96 -32.09
CA ALA A 208 0.59 12.98 -31.04
C ALA A 208 1.71 13.09 -29.99
N PRO A 209 1.41 13.13 -28.68
CA PRO A 209 2.42 13.32 -27.66
C PRO A 209 3.36 12.10 -27.54
N THR A 210 4.61 12.37 -27.17
CA THR A 210 5.51 11.31 -26.72
C THR A 210 5.18 10.91 -25.28
N ILE A 211 5.08 9.60 -24.98
CA ILE A 211 4.59 9.07 -23.71
C ILE A 211 5.60 8.09 -23.12
N LEU A 212 5.93 8.24 -21.85
CA LEU A 212 6.76 7.31 -21.10
C LEU A 212 5.96 6.71 -19.93
N ASP A 213 6.05 5.38 -19.78
CA ASP A 213 5.75 4.67 -18.53
C ASP A 213 7.05 4.15 -17.92
N PRO A 214 7.53 4.69 -16.78
CA PRO A 214 8.83 4.35 -16.21
C PRO A 214 8.88 3.01 -15.44
N ALA A 215 7.74 2.32 -15.30
CA ALA A 215 7.61 1.00 -14.69
C ALA A 215 6.43 0.27 -15.33
N CYS A 216 6.57 -0.05 -16.63
CA CYS A 216 5.43 -0.31 -17.51
C CYS A 216 4.70 -1.63 -17.23
N GLY A 217 5.30 -2.59 -16.53
CA GLY A 217 4.68 -3.89 -16.28
C GLY A 217 4.23 -4.56 -17.58
N ALA A 218 2.96 -4.89 -17.71
CA ALA A 218 2.38 -5.44 -18.94
C ALA A 218 1.95 -4.36 -19.97
N GLY A 219 2.29 -3.08 -19.75
CA GLY A 219 2.13 -2.00 -20.71
C GLY A 219 0.77 -1.29 -20.71
N VAL A 220 -0.03 -1.39 -19.66
CA VAL A 220 -1.40 -0.88 -19.62
C VAL A 220 -1.50 0.64 -19.88
N PHE A 221 -0.53 1.43 -19.40
CA PHE A 221 -0.49 2.88 -19.67
C PHE A 221 -0.01 3.24 -21.09
N LEU A 222 0.58 2.28 -21.81
CA LEU A 222 0.97 2.43 -23.22
C LEU A 222 -0.14 1.93 -24.15
N THR A 223 -0.81 0.83 -23.79
CA THR A 223 -1.93 0.29 -24.58
C THR A 223 -3.17 1.19 -24.49
N ALA A 224 -3.41 1.87 -23.37
CA ALA A 224 -4.56 2.73 -23.18
C ALA A 224 -4.62 3.90 -24.20
N PRO A 225 -3.60 4.74 -24.39
CA PRO A 225 -3.61 5.81 -25.38
C PRO A 225 -3.60 5.29 -26.81
N LEU A 226 -2.92 4.17 -27.09
CA LEU A 226 -2.92 3.54 -28.41
C LEU A 226 -4.32 3.02 -28.77
N ARG A 227 -5.00 2.38 -27.82
CA ARG A 227 -6.39 1.90 -28.00
C ARG A 227 -7.37 3.06 -28.27
N ASP A 228 -7.16 4.19 -27.61
CA ASP A 228 -7.96 5.38 -27.81
C ASP A 228 -7.72 6.01 -29.19
N ALA A 229 -6.46 6.07 -29.65
CA ALA A 229 -6.10 6.51 -30.99
C ALA A 229 -6.75 5.63 -32.08
N ILE A 230 -6.65 4.31 -31.95
CA ILE A 230 -7.31 3.35 -32.85
C ILE A 230 -8.84 3.56 -32.89
N ARG A 231 -9.48 3.80 -31.74
CA ARG A 231 -10.93 4.08 -31.68
C ARG A 231 -11.33 5.36 -32.42
N ARG A 232 -10.43 6.32 -32.48
CA ARG A 232 -10.65 7.57 -33.27
C ARG A 232 -10.39 7.39 -34.77
N GLY A 233 -9.79 6.26 -35.15
CA GLY A 233 -9.37 5.98 -36.52
C GLY A 233 -7.99 6.52 -36.89
N ASP A 234 -7.18 6.87 -35.88
CA ASP A 234 -5.81 7.30 -36.07
C ASP A 234 -4.92 6.09 -36.46
N ASP A 235 -3.87 6.33 -37.28
CA ASP A 235 -2.90 5.28 -37.61
C ASP A 235 -2.12 4.89 -36.33
N PRO A 236 -2.23 3.63 -35.85
CA PRO A 236 -1.57 3.20 -34.66
C PRO A 236 -0.05 3.29 -34.70
N ARG A 237 0.57 3.23 -35.90
CA ARG A 237 2.02 3.34 -36.07
C ARG A 237 2.55 4.69 -35.63
N VAL A 238 1.81 5.76 -35.90
CA VAL A 238 2.23 7.13 -35.52
C VAL A 238 2.38 7.27 -34.02
N LEU A 239 1.47 6.72 -33.24
CA LEU A 239 1.56 6.78 -31.77
C LEU A 239 2.52 5.72 -31.22
N LEU A 240 2.57 4.54 -31.84
CA LEU A 240 3.48 3.46 -31.40
C LEU A 240 4.94 3.93 -31.35
N ASP A 241 5.39 4.70 -32.36
CA ASP A 241 6.72 5.28 -32.41
C ASP A 241 6.97 6.37 -31.32
N ARG A 242 5.91 6.83 -30.67
CA ARG A 242 5.94 7.87 -29.62
C ARG A 242 5.79 7.33 -28.21
N LEU A 243 5.56 6.02 -28.07
CA LEU A 243 5.47 5.35 -26.78
C LEU A 243 6.83 4.82 -26.37
N GLU A 244 7.12 4.86 -25.07
CA GLU A 244 8.25 4.15 -24.46
C GLU A 244 7.86 3.64 -23.06
N GLY A 245 8.31 2.44 -22.71
CA GLY A 245 8.08 1.85 -21.38
C GLY A 245 9.36 1.23 -20.86
N PHE A 246 9.71 1.52 -19.61
CA PHE A 246 10.83 0.91 -18.94
C PHE A 246 10.34 -0.11 -17.93
N ASP A 247 11.03 -1.24 -17.82
CA ASP A 247 10.86 -2.16 -16.70
C ASP A 247 12.14 -2.96 -16.48
N ILE A 248 12.42 -3.30 -15.22
CA ILE A 248 13.56 -4.15 -14.86
C ILE A 248 13.24 -5.64 -15.00
N ASN A 249 11.95 -5.99 -15.13
CA ASN A 249 11.50 -7.37 -15.30
C ASN A 249 11.39 -7.71 -16.80
N PRO A 250 12.23 -8.62 -17.33
CA PRO A 250 12.20 -8.99 -18.74
C PRO A 250 10.91 -9.65 -19.19
N LEU A 251 10.20 -10.31 -18.26
CA LEU A 251 8.87 -10.85 -18.56
C LEU A 251 7.83 -9.72 -18.74
N ALA A 252 7.91 -8.68 -17.93
CA ALA A 252 7.04 -7.51 -18.04
C ALA A 252 7.23 -6.79 -19.38
N THR A 253 8.47 -6.56 -19.79
CA THR A 253 8.75 -5.94 -21.10
C THR A 253 8.29 -6.81 -22.28
N LEU A 254 8.41 -8.12 -22.17
CA LEU A 254 7.88 -9.07 -23.17
C LEU A 254 6.35 -8.96 -23.25
N MET A 255 5.66 -8.96 -22.14
CA MET A 255 4.19 -8.79 -22.11
C MET A 255 3.76 -7.46 -22.71
N THR A 256 4.46 -6.38 -22.39
CA THR A 256 4.21 -5.06 -22.98
C THR A 256 4.32 -5.09 -24.50
N LYS A 257 5.40 -5.65 -25.04
CA LYS A 257 5.60 -5.79 -26.49
C LYS A 257 4.51 -6.64 -27.13
N ALA A 258 4.16 -7.76 -26.52
CA ALA A 258 3.12 -8.67 -27.02
C ALA A 258 1.74 -8.00 -27.06
N ASN A 259 1.36 -7.26 -26.02
CA ASN A 259 0.10 -6.54 -25.95
C ASN A 259 0.05 -5.41 -26.99
N LEU A 260 1.14 -4.66 -27.16
CA LEU A 260 1.22 -3.59 -28.15
C LEU A 260 1.19 -4.13 -29.59
N LEU A 261 1.84 -5.27 -29.88
CA LEU A 261 1.78 -5.92 -31.17
C LEU A 261 0.34 -6.31 -31.52
N CYS A 262 -0.34 -7.03 -30.63
CA CYS A 262 -1.75 -7.41 -30.84
C CYS A 262 -2.67 -6.20 -31.03
N LEU A 263 -2.42 -5.12 -30.26
CA LEU A 263 -3.22 -3.92 -30.35
C LEU A 263 -2.94 -3.11 -31.61
N ALA A 264 -1.70 -2.97 -32.04
CA ALA A 264 -1.33 -2.29 -33.29
C ALA A 264 -1.92 -2.97 -34.54
N LEU A 265 -2.02 -4.29 -34.51
CA LEU A 265 -2.65 -5.10 -35.57
C LEU A 265 -4.17 -5.21 -35.42
N SER A 266 -4.74 -4.70 -34.34
CA SER A 266 -6.18 -4.87 -34.07
C SER A 266 -7.11 -4.19 -35.09
N PRO A 267 -6.77 -3.13 -35.84
CA PRO A 267 -7.60 -2.65 -36.92
C PRO A 267 -7.90 -3.71 -38.00
N LEU A 268 -6.97 -4.64 -38.21
CA LEU A 268 -7.07 -5.73 -39.19
C LEU A 268 -7.67 -7.03 -38.60
N ALA A 269 -8.15 -7.01 -37.37
CA ALA A 269 -8.59 -8.20 -36.66
C ALA A 269 -9.74 -8.97 -37.38
N ASP A 270 -10.56 -8.28 -38.12
CA ASP A 270 -11.70 -8.87 -38.86
C ASP A 270 -11.33 -9.30 -40.31
N GLU A 271 -10.06 -9.09 -40.72
CA GLU A 271 -9.53 -9.35 -42.08
C GLU A 271 -8.29 -10.25 -41.97
N PRO A 272 -8.46 -11.59 -41.89
CA PRO A 272 -7.34 -12.51 -41.60
C PRO A 272 -6.20 -12.45 -42.62
N ASP A 273 -6.53 -12.28 -43.92
CA ASP A 273 -5.50 -12.19 -44.95
C ASP A 273 -4.70 -10.87 -44.84
N ALA A 274 -5.37 -9.74 -44.64
CA ALA A 274 -4.71 -8.45 -44.44
C ALA A 274 -3.90 -8.43 -43.14
N LEU A 275 -4.37 -9.11 -42.09
CA LEU A 275 -3.63 -9.28 -40.85
C LEU A 275 -2.33 -10.06 -41.06
N HIS A 276 -2.42 -11.16 -41.82
CA HIS A 276 -1.25 -11.96 -42.15
C HIS A 276 -0.25 -11.17 -43.02
N ASP A 277 -0.73 -10.44 -44.03
CA ASP A 277 0.10 -9.62 -44.93
C ASP A 277 0.77 -8.42 -44.21
N ALA A 278 0.25 -8.00 -43.08
CA ALA A 278 0.80 -6.91 -42.30
C ALA A 278 2.05 -7.29 -41.45
N ILE A 279 2.24 -8.59 -41.21
CA ILE A 279 3.33 -9.09 -40.33
C ILE A 279 4.72 -8.93 -40.98
N PRO A 280 4.98 -9.43 -42.22
CA PRO A 280 6.30 -9.33 -42.85
C PRO A 280 6.80 -7.88 -42.97
N PRO A 281 6.01 -6.90 -43.40
CA PRO A 281 6.42 -5.49 -43.40
C PRO A 281 6.81 -4.96 -42.01
N LEU A 282 6.13 -5.38 -40.96
CA LEU A 282 6.45 -5.00 -39.57
C LEU A 282 7.80 -5.58 -39.13
N VAL A 283 8.05 -6.86 -39.43
CA VAL A 283 9.33 -7.53 -39.14
C VAL A 283 10.46 -6.85 -39.93
N GLU A 284 10.27 -6.59 -41.23
CA GLU A 284 11.26 -5.95 -42.09
C GLU A 284 11.52 -4.51 -41.66
N TYR A 285 10.48 -3.73 -41.30
CA TYR A 285 10.64 -2.40 -40.72
C TYR A 285 11.53 -2.45 -39.48
N ARG A 286 11.27 -3.42 -38.62
CA ARG A 286 12.04 -3.65 -37.39
C ARG A 286 13.49 -4.04 -37.70
N ARG A 287 13.71 -4.91 -38.70
CA ARG A 287 15.03 -5.38 -39.14
C ARG A 287 15.85 -4.28 -39.81
N SER A 288 15.20 -3.34 -40.53
CA SER A 288 15.85 -2.23 -41.22
C SER A 288 16.36 -1.13 -40.27
N LYS A 289 15.82 -1.09 -39.03
CA LYS A 289 16.21 -0.09 -38.03
C LYS A 289 17.50 -0.48 -37.32
N ARG A 290 18.36 0.49 -37.05
CA ARG A 290 19.58 0.26 -36.27
C ARG A 290 19.23 0.01 -34.79
N PRO A 291 20.03 -0.79 -34.06
CA PRO A 291 19.77 -1.06 -32.63
C PRO A 291 19.77 0.19 -31.75
N ASP A 292 20.48 1.23 -32.20
CA ASP A 292 20.63 2.52 -31.53
C ASP A 292 19.52 3.54 -31.88
N GLU A 293 18.69 3.25 -32.87
CA GLU A 293 17.55 4.10 -33.20
C GLU A 293 16.44 3.94 -32.15
N PRO A 294 16.03 5.03 -31.46
CA PRO A 294 15.10 4.94 -30.31
C PRO A 294 13.70 4.42 -30.65
N TYR A 295 13.34 4.40 -31.93
CA TYR A 295 12.04 3.94 -32.44
C TYR A 295 12.07 2.57 -33.13
N ALA A 296 13.21 1.90 -33.09
CA ALA A 296 13.39 0.62 -33.77
C ALA A 296 12.75 -0.56 -33.04
N ALA A 297 12.16 -0.38 -31.85
CA ALA A 297 11.62 -1.44 -31.03
C ALA A 297 10.16 -1.24 -30.72
N LEU A 298 9.41 -2.35 -30.60
CA LEU A 298 8.16 -2.30 -29.85
C LEU A 298 8.45 -1.69 -28.48
N PRO A 299 7.61 -0.73 -28.01
CA PRO A 299 7.77 -0.15 -26.69
C PRO A 299 7.86 -1.21 -25.59
N GLY A 300 8.83 -1.09 -24.71
CA GLY A 300 9.14 -2.07 -23.69
C GLY A 300 10.64 -2.30 -23.62
N VAL A 301 11.34 -1.35 -23.01
CA VAL A 301 12.79 -1.37 -22.89
C VAL A 301 13.16 -1.97 -21.54
N LEU A 302 14.06 -2.95 -21.56
CA LEU A 302 14.62 -3.50 -20.34
C LEU A 302 15.59 -2.47 -19.73
N LEU A 303 15.10 -1.67 -18.80
CA LEU A 303 15.84 -0.55 -18.23
C LEU A 303 15.40 -0.31 -16.78
N ASP A 304 16.39 -0.04 -15.92
CA ASP A 304 16.14 0.54 -14.61
C ASP A 304 15.96 2.05 -14.76
N SER A 305 14.79 2.56 -14.46
CA SER A 305 14.48 3.99 -14.55
C SER A 305 15.30 4.86 -13.58
N LEU A 306 15.77 4.30 -12.48
CA LEU A 306 16.56 4.99 -11.46
C LEU A 306 18.05 5.06 -11.85
N THR A 307 18.59 3.95 -12.32
CA THR A 307 19.95 3.84 -12.83
C THR A 307 19.83 3.43 -14.30
N PRO A 308 19.76 4.38 -15.26
CA PRO A 308 19.33 4.13 -16.62
C PRO A 308 20.34 3.24 -17.39
N ARG A 309 20.36 1.99 -17.04
CA ARG A 309 21.14 0.90 -17.65
C ARG A 309 20.28 -0.34 -17.76
N ASN A 310 20.58 -1.16 -18.75
CA ASN A 310 20.00 -2.48 -18.85
C ASN A 310 20.60 -3.37 -17.72
N PRO A 311 19.80 -3.90 -16.80
CA PRO A 311 20.32 -4.73 -15.71
C PRO A 311 20.94 -6.06 -16.18
N PHE A 312 20.70 -6.46 -17.45
CA PHE A 312 21.25 -7.68 -18.06
C PHE A 312 22.44 -7.38 -18.98
N GLU A 313 22.90 -6.15 -19.08
CA GLU A 313 24.04 -5.71 -19.87
C GLU A 313 24.89 -4.75 -19.02
N PRO A 314 25.61 -5.26 -18.02
CA PRO A 314 26.28 -4.44 -17.00
C PRO A 314 27.34 -3.49 -17.56
N ASP A 315 27.91 -3.79 -18.73
CA ASP A 315 29.00 -3.02 -19.31
C ASP A 315 28.55 -1.91 -20.28
N GLN A 316 27.25 -1.72 -20.48
CA GLN A 316 26.76 -0.65 -21.35
C GLN A 316 26.74 0.71 -20.65
N SER A 317 27.17 1.74 -21.41
CA SER A 317 27.02 3.12 -20.97
C SER A 317 25.56 3.48 -20.76
N PRO A 318 25.23 4.33 -19.74
CA PRO A 318 23.89 4.78 -19.52
C PRO A 318 23.31 5.41 -20.80
N ARG A 319 22.09 5.00 -21.18
CA ARG A 319 21.37 5.60 -22.29
C ARG A 319 21.13 7.10 -22.00
N ALA A 320 21.41 7.95 -22.98
CA ALA A 320 21.10 9.38 -22.86
C ALA A 320 19.60 9.57 -22.60
N PRO A 321 19.20 10.35 -21.59
CA PRO A 321 17.79 10.48 -21.24
C PRO A 321 17.07 11.26 -22.34
N ARG A 322 16.10 10.59 -22.98
CA ARG A 322 15.12 11.25 -23.86
C ARG A 322 14.04 11.88 -22.98
N ARG A 323 13.49 13.01 -23.42
CA ARG A 323 12.38 13.68 -22.71
C ARG A 323 11.05 13.48 -23.44
N PHE A 324 9.99 13.33 -22.66
CA PHE A 324 8.65 12.98 -23.12
C PHE A 324 7.66 14.09 -22.78
N ASP A 325 6.58 14.19 -23.55
CA ASP A 325 5.48 15.12 -23.30
C ASP A 325 4.63 14.67 -22.11
N LEU A 326 4.47 13.36 -21.97
CA LEU A 326 3.69 12.75 -20.89
C LEU A 326 4.51 11.70 -20.17
N LEU A 327 4.45 11.72 -18.85
CA LEU A 327 4.96 10.68 -17.98
C LEU A 327 3.77 10.08 -17.22
N VAL A 328 3.38 8.84 -17.52
CA VAL A 328 2.24 8.17 -16.92
C VAL A 328 2.64 6.78 -16.43
N GLY A 329 2.07 6.32 -15.33
CA GLY A 329 2.42 5.00 -14.82
C GLY A 329 2.01 4.78 -13.37
N ASN A 330 2.32 3.58 -12.89
CA ASN A 330 2.17 3.17 -11.51
C ASN A 330 3.52 2.66 -10.97
N PRO A 331 4.38 3.55 -10.46
CA PRO A 331 5.71 3.16 -9.98
C PRO A 331 5.62 2.21 -8.78
N PRO A 332 6.64 1.38 -8.50
CA PRO A 332 6.58 0.35 -7.48
C PRO A 332 6.43 0.92 -6.07
N TRP A 333 5.45 0.39 -5.28
CA TRP A 333 5.16 0.79 -3.90
C TRP A 333 5.94 -0.08 -2.91
N LEU A 334 7.22 0.18 -2.83
CA LEU A 334 8.14 -0.55 -1.96
C LEU A 334 8.76 0.42 -0.96
N GLY A 335 8.67 0.07 0.32
CA GLY A 335 9.37 0.81 1.37
C GLY A 335 10.89 0.60 1.28
N TRP A 336 11.67 1.64 1.58
CA TRP A 336 13.13 1.60 1.64
C TRP A 336 13.68 0.38 2.39
N GLU A 337 13.04 -0.01 3.48
CA GLU A 337 13.42 -1.15 4.31
C GLU A 337 13.26 -2.51 3.62
N ARG A 338 12.51 -2.55 2.52
CA ARG A 338 12.27 -3.76 1.71
C ARG A 338 13.23 -3.88 0.52
N LEU A 339 13.96 -2.84 0.21
CA LEU A 339 14.99 -2.89 -0.82
C LEU A 339 16.20 -3.68 -0.31
N ALA A 340 16.87 -4.39 -1.21
CA ALA A 340 18.11 -5.07 -0.88
C ALA A 340 19.21 -4.09 -0.47
N GLU A 341 20.15 -4.52 0.36
CA GLU A 341 21.18 -3.64 0.91
C GLU A 341 22.03 -3.02 -0.19
N GLU A 342 22.44 -3.81 -1.18
CA GLU A 342 23.27 -3.37 -2.30
C GLU A 342 22.53 -2.28 -3.10
N TYR A 343 21.25 -2.49 -3.41
CA TYR A 343 20.45 -1.52 -4.14
C TYR A 343 20.15 -0.27 -3.32
N ARG A 344 20.02 -0.39 -1.99
CA ARG A 344 19.93 0.77 -1.10
C ARG A 344 21.19 1.61 -1.13
N GLN A 345 22.36 0.97 -1.14
CA GLN A 345 23.64 1.68 -1.24
C GLN A 345 23.80 2.36 -2.60
N GLU A 346 23.46 1.68 -3.68
CA GLU A 346 23.52 2.19 -5.04
C GLU A 346 22.62 3.42 -5.24
N THR A 347 21.39 3.36 -4.73
CA THR A 347 20.39 4.43 -4.91
C THR A 347 20.43 5.51 -3.84
N ARG A 348 21.20 5.33 -2.76
CA ARG A 348 21.23 6.26 -1.61
C ARG A 348 21.48 7.70 -2.01
N ALA A 349 22.46 7.93 -2.89
CA ALA A 349 22.80 9.26 -3.36
C ALA A 349 21.62 9.96 -4.05
N LEU A 350 20.79 9.21 -4.77
CA LEU A 350 19.58 9.74 -5.41
C LEU A 350 18.55 10.18 -4.37
N TRP A 351 18.34 9.39 -3.31
CA TRP A 351 17.43 9.77 -2.24
C TRP A 351 17.85 11.06 -1.53
N GLU A 352 19.16 11.24 -1.34
CA GLU A 352 19.75 12.45 -0.74
C GLU A 352 19.66 13.64 -1.70
N GLU A 353 19.99 13.45 -2.98
CA GLU A 353 19.92 14.46 -4.04
C GLU A 353 18.48 15.02 -4.16
N PHE A 354 17.49 14.13 -4.22
CA PHE A 354 16.09 14.53 -4.34
C PHE A 354 15.46 14.97 -3.02
N GLY A 355 16.21 15.03 -1.91
CA GLY A 355 15.74 15.53 -0.62
C GLY A 355 14.69 14.66 0.04
N LEU A 356 14.66 13.36 -0.31
CA LEU A 356 13.66 12.41 0.20
C LEU A 356 14.05 11.85 1.57
N PHE A 357 15.30 11.92 1.96
CA PHE A 357 15.76 11.64 3.31
C PHE A 357 15.77 12.93 4.15
N SER A 358 14.68 13.14 4.88
CA SER A 358 14.53 14.29 5.77
C SER A 358 14.99 14.03 7.22
N LEU A 359 15.26 12.77 7.56
CA LEU A 359 15.59 12.37 8.93
C LEU A 359 17.06 11.98 9.04
N SER A 360 17.75 12.46 10.08
CA SER A 360 19.10 12.11 10.44
C SER A 360 19.15 11.42 11.83
N GLY A 361 20.17 10.60 12.07
CA GLY A 361 20.46 10.04 13.40
C GLY A 361 19.54 8.90 13.85
N LYS A 362 19.00 9.01 15.07
CA LYS A 362 18.26 7.90 15.73
C LYS A 362 16.96 7.51 15.03
N ASP A 363 16.29 8.44 14.40
CA ASP A 363 15.01 8.21 13.75
C ASP A 363 15.14 7.32 12.52
N VAL A 364 16.28 7.34 11.83
CA VAL A 364 16.60 6.42 10.74
C VAL A 364 16.77 4.98 11.25
N ARG A 365 17.38 4.81 12.44
CA ARG A 365 17.66 3.49 13.01
C ARG A 365 16.41 2.78 13.56
N TYR A 366 15.37 3.50 13.95
CA TYR A 366 14.17 2.94 14.56
C TYR A 366 13.01 2.72 13.57
N GLY A 367 13.27 2.73 12.26
CA GLY A 367 12.25 2.47 11.25
C GLY A 367 11.20 3.59 11.13
N GLY A 368 11.52 4.81 11.61
CA GLY A 368 10.68 6.00 11.47
C GLY A 368 10.57 6.49 10.03
N CYS A 369 11.44 6.00 9.14
CA CYS A 369 11.45 6.33 7.71
C CYS A 369 10.82 5.22 6.88
N LYS A 370 9.50 5.15 6.83
CA LYS A 370 8.81 4.42 5.77
C LYS A 370 8.86 5.27 4.50
N LYS A 371 10.00 5.30 3.82
CA LYS A 371 10.16 5.99 2.55
C LYS A 371 9.79 5.06 1.41
N GLU A 372 8.92 5.51 0.52
CA GLU A 372 8.40 4.72 -0.58
C GLU A 372 9.21 4.96 -1.85
N LEU A 373 9.60 3.89 -2.53
CA LEU A 373 10.35 3.94 -3.80
C LEU A 373 9.60 4.77 -4.86
N ALA A 374 8.26 4.70 -4.85
CA ALA A 374 7.42 5.50 -5.72
C ALA A 374 7.69 7.01 -5.65
N ALA A 375 8.09 7.53 -4.47
CA ALA A 375 8.49 8.93 -4.33
C ALA A 375 9.77 9.26 -5.08
N LEU A 376 10.78 8.39 -4.99
CA LEU A 376 12.04 8.57 -5.70
C LEU A 376 11.83 8.48 -7.21
N VAL A 377 11.10 7.45 -7.67
CA VAL A 377 10.79 7.28 -9.10
C VAL A 377 10.07 8.51 -9.65
N ALA A 378 9.06 9.03 -8.93
CA ALA A 378 8.33 10.22 -9.35
C ALA A 378 9.26 11.44 -9.53
N HIS A 379 10.06 11.79 -8.51
CA HIS A 379 10.96 12.94 -8.60
C HIS A 379 12.02 12.78 -9.70
N LEU A 380 12.68 11.63 -9.74
CA LEU A 380 13.73 11.36 -10.69
C LEU A 380 13.21 11.34 -12.13
N CYS A 381 12.06 10.69 -12.38
CA CYS A 381 11.49 10.59 -13.70
C CYS A 381 11.00 11.95 -14.23
N VAL A 382 10.42 12.78 -13.36
CA VAL A 382 10.08 14.17 -13.72
C VAL A 382 11.35 14.94 -14.07
N ALA A 383 12.39 14.83 -13.28
CA ALA A 383 13.66 15.54 -13.51
C ALA A 383 14.36 15.12 -14.80
N ARG A 384 14.41 13.82 -15.10
CA ARG A 384 15.22 13.25 -16.19
C ARG A 384 14.47 13.10 -17.49
N TYR A 385 13.21 12.68 -17.42
CA TYR A 385 12.47 12.19 -18.59
C TYR A 385 11.30 13.07 -19.02
N LEU A 386 10.85 14.03 -18.21
CA LEU A 386 9.75 14.91 -18.59
C LEU A 386 10.27 16.17 -19.26
N LYS A 387 9.62 16.60 -20.36
CA LYS A 387 9.89 17.89 -21.01
C LYS A 387 9.46 19.04 -20.10
N PRO A 388 10.05 20.26 -20.28
CA PRO A 388 9.70 21.43 -19.49
C PRO A 388 8.22 21.83 -19.53
N ASP A 389 7.53 21.53 -20.62
CA ASP A 389 6.10 21.77 -20.92
C ASP A 389 5.27 20.47 -20.78
N GLY A 390 5.87 19.41 -20.29
CA GLY A 390 5.24 18.11 -20.12
C GLY A 390 4.34 18.05 -18.88
N VAL A 391 3.53 17.01 -18.83
CA VAL A 391 2.65 16.70 -17.69
C VAL A 391 2.89 15.26 -17.25
N PHE A 392 2.87 15.03 -15.96
CA PHE A 392 2.86 13.67 -15.42
C PHE A 392 1.51 13.32 -14.77
N GLY A 393 1.16 12.03 -14.84
CA GLY A 393 0.02 11.43 -14.14
C GLY A 393 0.42 10.08 -13.56
N LEU A 394 0.68 10.02 -12.25
CA LEU A 394 1.22 8.85 -11.57
C LEU A 394 0.26 8.31 -10.51
N VAL A 395 0.10 6.98 -10.49
CA VAL A 395 -0.64 6.29 -9.43
C VAL A 395 0.29 6.10 -8.23
N LEU A 396 0.02 6.80 -7.14
CA LEU A 396 0.90 6.88 -5.98
C LEU A 396 0.19 6.46 -4.69
N PRO A 397 0.95 6.00 -3.67
CA PRO A 397 0.38 5.73 -2.36
C PRO A 397 -0.04 7.04 -1.65
N ARG A 398 -1.30 7.11 -1.23
CA ARG A 398 -1.87 8.27 -0.53
C ARG A 398 -1.05 8.75 0.67
N PRO A 399 -0.38 7.89 1.46
CA PRO A 399 0.47 8.34 2.56
C PRO A 399 1.58 9.32 2.18
N LEU A 400 2.05 9.36 0.93
CA LEU A 400 3.02 10.36 0.46
C LEU A 400 2.51 11.79 0.65
N PHE A 401 1.20 11.99 0.55
CA PHE A 401 0.58 13.30 0.66
C PHE A 401 0.16 13.64 2.09
N GLN A 402 -0.17 12.65 2.90
CA GLN A 402 -0.84 12.85 4.18
C GLN A 402 -0.03 12.40 5.39
N ALA A 403 0.74 11.32 5.31
CA ALA A 403 1.51 10.84 6.45
C ALA A 403 2.69 11.77 6.77
N GLY A 404 2.94 12.03 8.06
CA GLY A 404 3.95 12.97 8.52
C GLY A 404 5.34 12.67 7.95
N SER A 405 5.98 11.58 8.39
CA SER A 405 7.40 11.31 8.09
C SER A 405 7.66 10.66 6.73
N SER A 406 6.71 9.88 6.20
CA SER A 406 6.95 9.12 4.95
C SER A 406 6.99 10.00 3.70
N GLY A 407 6.22 11.07 3.66
CA GLY A 407 6.07 11.94 2.49
C GLY A 407 6.67 13.35 2.64
N GLU A 408 7.35 13.68 3.74
CA GLU A 408 7.82 15.04 4.02
C GLU A 408 8.70 15.59 2.89
N GLY A 409 9.76 14.88 2.50
CA GLY A 409 10.62 15.29 1.37
C GLY A 409 9.87 15.30 0.03
N PHE A 410 8.94 14.36 -0.18
CA PHE A 410 8.14 14.30 -1.40
C PHE A 410 7.25 15.54 -1.56
N ARG A 411 6.61 16.03 -0.49
CA ARG A 411 5.73 17.20 -0.51
C ARG A 411 6.46 18.54 -0.67
N LEU A 412 7.78 18.54 -0.66
CA LEU A 412 8.56 19.70 -1.08
C LEU A 412 8.46 19.95 -2.58
N PHE A 413 8.04 18.93 -3.36
CA PHE A 413 7.90 19.01 -4.82
C PHE A 413 9.12 19.58 -5.52
N GLY A 414 10.32 19.32 -4.99
CA GLY A 414 11.57 19.85 -5.50
C GLY A 414 11.75 21.36 -5.33
N LYS A 415 11.04 21.99 -4.39
CA LYS A 415 11.08 23.44 -4.16
C LYS A 415 12.50 24.01 -4.16
N GLY A 416 12.76 25.00 -5.02
CA GLY A 416 14.06 25.63 -5.18
C GLY A 416 15.11 24.77 -5.89
N LYS A 417 14.74 23.69 -6.55
CA LYS A 417 15.61 22.81 -7.31
C LYS A 417 15.29 22.89 -8.80
N ALA A 418 16.26 22.50 -9.64
CA ALA A 418 16.08 22.49 -11.10
C ALA A 418 14.96 21.54 -11.57
N TRP A 419 14.50 20.63 -10.74
CA TRP A 419 13.41 19.69 -11.01
C TRP A 419 12.15 20.01 -10.18
N GLU A 420 11.95 21.25 -9.79
CA GLU A 420 10.72 21.68 -9.12
C GLU A 420 9.51 21.45 -10.02
N PHE A 421 8.44 20.93 -9.45
CA PHE A 421 7.18 20.71 -10.15
C PHE A 421 5.98 21.15 -9.29
N ALA A 422 4.94 21.62 -9.97
CA ALA A 422 3.69 21.99 -9.31
C ALA A 422 2.68 20.84 -9.35
N PRO A 423 1.97 20.58 -8.24
CA PRO A 423 0.74 19.80 -8.27
C PRO A 423 -0.33 20.54 -9.09
N LEU A 424 -0.94 19.85 -10.04
CA LEU A 424 -2.10 20.34 -10.80
C LEU A 424 -3.40 19.87 -10.16
N GLU A 425 -3.51 18.56 -9.87
CA GLU A 425 -4.67 17.96 -9.21
C GLU A 425 -4.36 16.57 -8.64
N ILE A 426 -5.24 16.09 -7.76
CA ILE A 426 -5.22 14.72 -7.23
C ILE A 426 -6.59 14.06 -7.43
N ASP A 427 -6.59 12.82 -7.93
CA ASP A 427 -7.72 11.92 -7.86
C ASP A 427 -7.57 10.99 -6.66
N ASP A 428 -8.39 11.17 -5.63
CA ASP A 428 -8.40 10.32 -4.43
C ASP A 428 -9.29 9.08 -4.67
N LEU A 429 -8.64 7.95 -4.85
CA LEU A 429 -9.26 6.64 -5.10
C LEU A 429 -9.38 5.80 -3.81
N SER A 430 -9.28 6.41 -2.64
CA SER A 430 -9.27 5.70 -1.35
C SER A 430 -10.52 4.90 -1.03
N ASN A 431 -11.64 5.20 -1.70
CA ASN A 431 -12.89 4.45 -1.57
C ASN A 431 -12.90 3.15 -2.38
N PHE A 432 -11.88 2.93 -3.23
CA PHE A 432 -11.77 1.73 -4.04
C PHE A 432 -10.67 0.81 -3.53
N ARG A 433 -10.87 -0.48 -3.70
CA ARG A 433 -9.85 -1.50 -3.51
C ARG A 433 -9.32 -1.93 -4.87
N LEU A 434 -8.35 -1.15 -5.40
CA LEU A 434 -7.81 -1.33 -6.75
C LEU A 434 -6.85 -2.51 -6.85
N PHE A 435 -6.16 -2.82 -5.78
CA PHE A 435 -5.10 -3.82 -5.76
C PHE A 435 -5.40 -4.88 -4.72
N GLU A 436 -5.39 -6.13 -5.15
CA GLU A 436 -5.54 -7.29 -4.27
C GLU A 436 -4.39 -7.33 -3.24
N TYR A 437 -4.70 -7.62 -1.98
CA TYR A 437 -3.72 -7.71 -0.87
C TYR A 437 -2.94 -6.42 -0.54
N VAL A 438 -3.30 -5.28 -1.12
CA VAL A 438 -2.74 -3.97 -0.77
C VAL A 438 -3.70 -3.20 0.12
N THR A 439 -3.25 -2.86 1.32
CA THR A 439 -4.04 -2.04 2.27
C THR A 439 -3.83 -0.55 2.06
N THR A 440 -2.72 -0.17 1.42
CA THR A 440 -2.39 1.23 1.12
C THR A 440 -3.33 1.79 0.07
N LYS A 441 -3.96 2.91 0.36
CA LYS A 441 -4.92 3.56 -0.52
C LYS A 441 -4.20 4.31 -1.65
N PRO A 442 -4.69 4.19 -2.90
CA PRO A 442 -4.15 4.89 -4.05
C PRO A 442 -4.69 6.30 -4.21
N VAL A 443 -3.86 7.13 -4.83
CA VAL A 443 -4.26 8.40 -5.48
C VAL A 443 -3.65 8.45 -6.88
N VAL A 444 -4.25 9.20 -7.79
CA VAL A 444 -3.57 9.63 -9.01
C VAL A 444 -3.13 11.06 -8.82
N PHE A 445 -1.85 11.31 -9.02
CA PHE A 445 -1.25 12.63 -8.86
C PHE A 445 -0.82 13.19 -10.21
N PHE A 446 -1.37 14.33 -10.56
CA PHE A 446 -1.01 15.06 -11.77
C PHE A 446 -0.20 16.31 -11.42
N GLY A 447 0.83 16.58 -12.20
CA GLY A 447 1.66 17.75 -12.01
C GLY A 447 2.44 18.13 -13.28
N ALA A 448 3.03 19.33 -13.25
CA ALA A 448 3.84 19.88 -14.33
C ALA A 448 5.17 20.39 -13.79
N PRO A 449 6.30 20.22 -14.52
CA PRO A 449 7.62 20.72 -14.12
C PRO A 449 7.69 22.24 -14.28
N ASN A 450 8.77 22.83 -13.77
CA ASN A 450 9.10 24.26 -13.88
C ASN A 450 8.00 25.21 -13.37
N SER A 451 7.17 24.75 -12.46
CA SER A 451 6.11 25.54 -11.85
C SER A 451 6.15 25.37 -10.32
N HIS A 452 5.77 26.43 -9.62
CA HIS A 452 5.71 26.39 -8.14
C HIS A 452 4.35 25.85 -7.66
N ALA A 453 4.39 25.07 -6.60
CA ALA A 453 3.17 24.62 -5.93
C ALA A 453 2.31 25.80 -5.50
N ARG A 454 1.06 25.86 -5.95
CA ARG A 454 0.04 26.82 -5.54
C ARG A 454 -1.02 26.11 -4.73
N TYR A 455 -1.38 26.66 -3.60
CA TYR A 455 -2.40 26.10 -2.72
C TYR A 455 -3.58 27.06 -2.59
N PRO A 456 -4.80 26.57 -2.46
CA PRO A 456 -5.18 25.17 -2.60
C PRO A 456 -5.17 24.71 -4.07
N PHE A 457 -4.97 23.41 -4.32
CA PHE A 457 -5.12 22.82 -5.63
C PHE A 457 -6.24 21.76 -5.65
N PRO A 458 -6.84 21.44 -6.82
CA PRO A 458 -8.00 20.57 -6.93
C PRO A 458 -7.74 19.14 -6.43
N VAL A 459 -8.72 18.56 -5.72
CA VAL A 459 -8.79 17.14 -5.39
C VAL A 459 -10.17 16.62 -5.76
N ARG A 460 -10.23 15.51 -6.48
CA ARG A 460 -11.47 14.80 -6.78
C ARG A 460 -11.49 13.48 -6.02
N ARG A 461 -12.45 13.30 -5.13
CA ARG A 461 -12.66 12.01 -4.47
C ARG A 461 -13.64 11.18 -5.26
N TRP A 462 -13.16 10.08 -5.77
CA TRP A 462 -13.97 9.11 -6.46
C TRP A 462 -14.77 8.28 -5.46
N ARG A 463 -16.05 8.10 -5.71
CA ARG A 463 -16.93 7.29 -4.87
C ARG A 463 -17.76 6.30 -5.67
N VAL A 464 -18.07 5.18 -5.04
CA VAL A 464 -19.08 4.25 -5.51
C VAL A 464 -20.45 4.90 -5.27
N PRO A 465 -21.38 4.86 -6.22
CA PRO A 465 -22.76 5.29 -6.01
C PRO A 465 -23.37 4.60 -4.78
N ALA A 466 -24.24 5.29 -4.04
CA ALA A 466 -24.86 4.75 -2.84
C ALA A 466 -25.77 3.53 -3.16
N PRO A 467 -26.02 2.62 -2.19
CA PRO A 467 -26.97 1.51 -2.34
C PRO A 467 -28.36 2.07 -2.65
N GLY A 468 -28.85 1.86 -3.86
CA GLY A 468 -30.11 2.45 -4.39
C GLY A 468 -29.87 3.15 -5.72
N GLU A 469 -28.69 3.66 -5.99
CA GLU A 469 -28.20 3.94 -7.33
C GLU A 469 -27.74 2.60 -7.92
N ARG A 470 -28.66 1.83 -8.53
CA ARG A 470 -28.49 0.44 -8.94
C ARG A 470 -27.26 0.22 -9.80
N LEU A 471 -26.23 -0.37 -9.17
CA LEU A 471 -25.34 -1.30 -9.83
C LEU A 471 -25.71 -2.67 -9.28
N ASP A 472 -26.24 -3.54 -10.11
CA ASP A 472 -26.51 -4.93 -9.72
C ASP A 472 -25.20 -5.59 -9.26
N ALA A 473 -25.06 -5.69 -7.95
CA ALA A 473 -23.90 -6.28 -7.30
C ALA A 473 -24.01 -7.82 -7.27
N GLY A 474 -24.29 -8.42 -8.40
CA GLY A 474 -24.04 -9.84 -8.62
C GLY A 474 -22.54 -10.13 -8.49
N ALA A 475 -22.15 -11.38 -8.22
CA ALA A 475 -20.81 -11.88 -7.95
C ALA A 475 -19.73 -11.58 -9.01
N ALA A 476 -19.69 -10.35 -9.54
CA ALA A 476 -18.71 -9.90 -10.48
C ALA A 476 -17.34 -9.77 -9.82
N PRO A 477 -16.23 -10.16 -10.48
CA PRO A 477 -14.87 -9.91 -10.04
C PRO A 477 -14.65 -8.45 -9.63
N GLU A 478 -13.72 -8.20 -8.72
CA GLU A 478 -13.50 -6.86 -8.14
C GLU A 478 -13.20 -5.78 -9.19
N TRP A 479 -12.51 -6.15 -10.27
CA TRP A 479 -12.23 -5.27 -11.40
C TRP A 479 -13.47 -4.93 -12.25
N GLU A 480 -14.44 -5.84 -12.38
CA GLU A 480 -15.70 -5.53 -13.06
C GLU A 480 -16.56 -4.55 -12.27
N ARG A 481 -16.53 -4.66 -10.94
CA ARG A 481 -17.16 -3.68 -10.05
C ARG A 481 -16.49 -2.32 -10.16
N PHE A 482 -15.16 -2.32 -10.29
CA PHE A 482 -14.39 -1.10 -10.49
C PHE A 482 -14.71 -0.45 -11.85
N SER A 483 -14.72 -1.22 -12.95
CA SER A 483 -15.07 -0.73 -14.29
C SER A 483 -16.46 -0.10 -14.32
N ARG A 484 -17.47 -0.77 -13.74
CA ARG A 484 -18.83 -0.23 -13.64
C ARG A 484 -18.90 1.02 -12.76
N ALA A 485 -18.17 1.04 -11.66
CA ALA A 485 -18.08 2.21 -10.77
C ALA A 485 -17.38 3.38 -11.49
N PHE A 486 -16.40 3.10 -12.35
CA PHE A 486 -15.69 4.10 -13.12
C PHE A 486 -16.54 4.72 -14.24
N ASP A 487 -17.34 3.92 -14.90
CA ASP A 487 -18.29 4.38 -15.94
C ASP A 487 -19.44 5.24 -15.37
N SER A 488 -19.75 5.05 -14.08
CA SER A 488 -20.77 5.79 -13.32
C SER A 488 -20.22 6.66 -12.20
N ALA A 489 -18.89 6.88 -12.19
CA ALA A 489 -18.22 7.54 -11.09
C ALA A 489 -18.75 8.93 -10.81
N VAL A 490 -19.12 9.14 -9.58
CA VAL A 490 -19.48 10.44 -9.03
C VAL A 490 -18.26 10.95 -8.26
N PHE A 491 -17.93 12.22 -8.49
CA PHE A 491 -16.84 12.89 -7.82
C PHE A 491 -17.35 13.82 -6.74
N ASP A 492 -16.72 13.77 -5.57
CA ASP A 492 -16.79 14.87 -4.63
C ASP A 492 -15.63 15.81 -4.97
N GLU A 493 -15.92 17.02 -5.40
CA GLU A 493 -14.89 18.03 -5.62
C GLU A 493 -14.38 18.58 -4.29
N GLY A 494 -13.09 18.82 -4.22
CA GLY A 494 -12.42 19.33 -3.04
C GLY A 494 -11.12 20.02 -3.36
N ALA A 495 -10.39 20.37 -2.32
CA ALA A 495 -9.11 21.04 -2.43
C ALA A 495 -8.07 20.43 -1.48
N ALA A 496 -6.82 20.40 -1.92
CA ALA A 496 -5.68 20.04 -1.09
C ALA A 496 -4.93 21.29 -0.66
N GLU A 497 -4.63 21.38 0.62
CA GLU A 497 -3.80 22.43 1.19
C GLU A 497 -2.91 21.87 2.30
N PRO A 498 -1.75 22.47 2.59
CA PRO A 498 -0.95 22.10 3.73
C PRO A 498 -1.72 22.29 5.04
N ILE A 499 -1.62 21.32 5.95
CA ILE A 499 -2.21 21.46 7.29
C ILE A 499 -1.55 22.58 8.11
N ARG A 500 -0.39 23.07 7.67
CA ARG A 500 0.43 24.13 8.30
C ARG A 500 1.26 24.83 7.25
N ASP A 501 1.65 26.06 7.54
CA ASP A 501 2.60 26.82 6.72
C ASP A 501 4.05 26.40 7.04
N GLU A 502 4.34 25.12 6.87
CA GLU A 502 5.66 24.53 7.03
C GLU A 502 6.03 23.77 5.75
N PRO A 503 7.26 23.90 5.24
CA PRO A 503 7.68 23.16 4.06
C PRO A 503 7.52 21.63 4.26
N GLY A 504 6.90 20.97 3.30
CA GLY A 504 6.68 19.51 3.34
C GLY A 504 5.60 19.06 4.34
N ALA A 505 4.79 19.98 4.88
CA ALA A 505 3.67 19.63 5.75
C ALA A 505 2.70 18.64 5.06
N PRO A 506 2.05 17.74 5.81
CA PRO A 506 0.98 16.90 5.29
C PRO A 506 -0.13 17.72 4.65
N LEU A 507 -0.75 17.19 3.59
CA LEU A 507 -1.85 17.85 2.91
C LEU A 507 -3.18 17.42 3.50
N LEU A 508 -4.05 18.38 3.75
CA LEU A 508 -5.45 18.18 4.08
C LEU A 508 -6.28 18.19 2.79
N PHE A 509 -7.01 17.12 2.53
CA PHE A 509 -7.99 17.06 1.46
C PHE A 509 -9.34 17.49 2.01
N ARG A 510 -9.79 18.72 1.68
CA ARG A 510 -11.08 19.27 2.08
C ARG A 510 -12.14 18.98 1.04
N PHE A 511 -13.26 18.45 1.48
CA PHE A 511 -14.45 18.23 0.66
C PHE A 511 -15.64 18.93 1.34
N ALA A 512 -16.63 19.32 0.57
CA ALA A 512 -17.88 19.85 1.13
C ALA A 512 -18.50 18.83 2.09
N PRO A 513 -19.05 19.27 3.24
CA PRO A 513 -19.77 18.38 4.16
C PRO A 513 -20.93 17.71 3.42
N ARG A 514 -21.15 16.41 3.68
CA ARG A 514 -22.36 15.73 3.20
C ARG A 514 -23.58 16.25 3.95
N ALA A 515 -24.72 16.33 3.25
CA ALA A 515 -25.97 16.76 3.82
C ALA A 515 -26.39 15.95 5.08
N ASP A 516 -26.08 14.65 5.10
CA ASP A 516 -26.41 13.74 6.20
C ASP A 516 -25.68 14.01 7.53
N SER A 517 -24.59 14.80 7.50
CA SER A 517 -23.85 15.18 8.72
C SER A 517 -24.35 16.50 9.36
N LEU A 518 -25.38 17.11 8.77
CA LEU A 518 -25.83 18.44 9.16
C LEU A 518 -26.99 18.44 10.16
N ASP A 519 -27.53 17.28 10.56
CA ASP A 519 -28.75 17.19 11.36
C ASP A 519 -28.54 17.25 12.89
N ASP A 520 -27.28 17.26 13.38
CA ASP A 520 -27.01 17.37 14.82
C ASP A 520 -26.53 18.79 15.20
N PRO A 521 -27.40 19.61 15.83
CA PRO A 521 -27.03 20.96 16.22
C PRO A 521 -25.86 21.03 17.21
N LEU A 522 -25.76 20.05 18.12
CA LEU A 522 -24.68 19.95 19.10
C LEU A 522 -23.34 19.65 18.41
N ALA A 523 -23.34 18.76 17.43
CA ALA A 523 -22.13 18.47 16.66
C ALA A 523 -21.65 19.69 15.87
N ARG A 524 -22.58 20.46 15.29
CA ARG A 524 -22.24 21.70 14.58
C ARG A 524 -21.63 22.75 15.49
N GLU A 525 -22.18 22.91 16.70
CA GLU A 525 -21.64 23.87 17.69
C GLU A 525 -20.22 23.42 18.14
N ILE A 526 -20.04 22.12 18.43
CA ILE A 526 -18.73 21.54 18.75
C ILE A 526 -17.72 21.84 17.63
N ASP A 527 -18.08 21.55 16.37
CA ASP A 527 -17.20 21.76 15.22
C ASP A 527 -16.78 23.22 15.07
N SER A 528 -17.71 24.16 15.21
CA SER A 528 -17.45 25.62 15.13
C SER A 528 -16.50 26.09 16.25
N LEU A 529 -16.72 25.61 17.48
CA LEU A 529 -15.84 25.92 18.61
C LEU A 529 -14.44 25.38 18.41
N VAL A 530 -14.34 24.12 17.90
CA VAL A 530 -13.04 23.49 17.64
C VAL A 530 -12.30 24.20 16.51
N GLU A 531 -12.96 24.60 15.43
CA GLU A 531 -12.35 25.41 14.36
C GLU A 531 -11.80 26.74 14.89
N SER A 532 -12.52 27.38 15.84
CA SER A 532 -12.08 28.62 16.48
C SER A 532 -10.89 28.43 17.45
N LEU A 533 -10.80 27.24 18.07
CA LEU A 533 -9.76 26.92 19.06
C LEU A 533 -8.47 26.38 18.42
N MET A 534 -8.59 25.64 17.32
CA MET A 534 -7.47 25.01 16.65
C MET A 534 -6.76 25.98 15.69
N THR A 535 -5.82 26.76 16.20
CA THR A 535 -4.99 27.64 15.38
C THR A 535 -3.67 26.96 14.99
N PRO A 536 -3.13 27.22 13.77
CA PRO A 536 -1.97 26.50 13.22
C PRO A 536 -0.67 26.60 14.04
N ASP A 537 -0.47 27.68 14.80
CA ASP A 537 0.84 28.05 15.36
C ASP A 537 1.12 27.54 16.78
N ARG A 538 0.21 26.80 17.40
CA ARG A 538 0.39 26.32 18.78
C ARG A 538 1.10 24.96 18.83
N LYS A 539 1.92 24.73 19.87
CA LYS A 539 2.40 23.40 20.25
C LYS A 539 1.34 22.70 21.09
N SER A 540 1.16 21.37 20.91
CA SER A 540 0.31 20.60 21.80
C SER A 540 0.85 20.62 23.22
N GLY A 541 -0.02 20.91 24.19
CA GLY A 541 0.29 20.75 25.61
C GLY A 541 0.07 19.33 26.13
N TYR A 542 -0.65 18.51 25.38
CA TYR A 542 -0.98 17.12 25.74
C TYR A 542 0.06 16.14 25.22
N ARG A 543 0.36 15.11 26.02
CA ARG A 543 1.25 14.02 25.64
C ARG A 543 0.51 12.69 25.65
N ALA A 544 0.39 12.10 24.49
CA ALA A 544 -0.20 10.80 24.36
C ALA A 544 0.78 9.67 24.62
N GLN A 545 0.27 8.54 25.09
CA GLN A 545 1.02 7.30 25.27
C GLN A 545 0.16 6.08 24.96
N LEU A 546 0.86 4.97 24.68
CA LEU A 546 0.21 3.70 24.38
C LEU A 546 -0.26 3.04 25.68
N GLY A 547 -1.35 2.32 25.63
CA GLY A 547 -1.85 1.53 26.74
C GLY A 547 -0.92 0.38 27.14
N ALA A 548 -1.20 -0.21 28.29
CA ALA A 548 -0.41 -1.28 28.90
C ALA A 548 -0.24 -2.50 27.97
N ASN A 549 1.00 -3.00 27.85
CA ASN A 549 1.36 -4.03 26.88
C ASN A 549 2.08 -5.20 27.58
N ALA A 550 1.49 -6.39 27.47
CA ALA A 550 2.02 -7.63 27.99
C ALA A 550 3.06 -8.32 27.06
N ALA A 551 3.42 -7.71 25.91
CA ALA A 551 4.34 -8.23 24.92
C ALA A 551 4.02 -9.67 24.46
N GLY A 552 2.76 -9.96 24.23
CA GLY A 552 2.26 -11.25 23.73
C GLY A 552 1.89 -12.27 24.82
N SER A 553 2.21 -11.99 26.11
CA SER A 553 1.86 -12.85 27.26
C SER A 553 0.55 -12.39 27.95
N VAL A 554 -0.44 -12.05 27.14
CA VAL A 554 -1.77 -11.59 27.61
C VAL A 554 -2.40 -12.57 28.60
N GLY A 555 -2.30 -13.87 28.33
CA GLY A 555 -2.89 -14.91 29.15
C GLY A 555 -2.35 -15.01 30.58
N VAL A 556 -1.17 -14.42 30.83
CA VAL A 556 -0.59 -14.38 32.20
C VAL A 556 -1.09 -13.16 32.99
N PHE A 557 -1.18 -12.00 32.34
CA PHE A 557 -1.43 -10.73 33.04
C PHE A 557 -2.90 -10.31 33.04
N TRP A 558 -3.75 -10.89 32.19
CA TRP A 558 -5.17 -10.52 32.09
C TRP A 558 -6.07 -11.59 32.72
N PHE A 559 -6.99 -11.15 33.55
CA PHE A 559 -7.94 -11.97 34.27
C PHE A 559 -9.37 -11.63 33.86
N ASP A 560 -10.25 -12.60 33.96
CA ASP A 560 -11.67 -12.44 33.72
C ASP A 560 -12.34 -11.74 34.92
N ALA A 561 -12.83 -10.52 34.70
CA ALA A 561 -13.51 -9.76 35.74
C ALA A 561 -14.80 -10.45 36.26
N ALA A 562 -15.50 -11.21 35.41
CA ALA A 562 -16.71 -11.91 35.80
C ALA A 562 -16.45 -13.07 36.77
N THR A 563 -15.26 -13.63 36.80
CA THR A 563 -14.87 -14.71 37.69
C THR A 563 -14.21 -14.21 38.98
N ALA A 564 -13.90 -12.91 39.04
CA ALA A 564 -13.16 -12.33 40.16
C ALA A 564 -14.02 -12.22 41.42
N ARG A 565 -13.47 -12.66 42.53
CA ARG A 565 -14.06 -12.54 43.88
C ARG A 565 -13.07 -11.81 44.76
N PHE A 566 -13.53 -10.74 45.37
CA PHE A 566 -12.72 -9.88 46.22
C PHE A 566 -13.02 -10.16 47.69
N ASP A 567 -12.02 -10.43 48.49
CA ASP A 567 -12.09 -10.63 49.94
C ASP A 567 -10.97 -9.75 50.58
N GLY A 568 -11.34 -8.55 50.93
CA GLY A 568 -10.41 -7.56 51.49
C GLY A 568 -9.23 -7.25 50.51
N ASP A 569 -8.01 -7.49 50.99
CA ASP A 569 -6.82 -7.24 50.24
C ASP A 569 -6.44 -8.34 49.24
N VAL A 570 -7.23 -9.40 49.17
CA VAL A 570 -6.99 -10.55 48.28
C VAL A 570 -8.17 -10.71 47.30
N ALA A 571 -7.85 -10.98 46.05
CA ALA A 571 -8.84 -11.36 45.05
C ALA A 571 -8.50 -12.74 44.49
N THR A 572 -9.53 -13.55 44.27
CA THR A 572 -9.42 -14.81 43.52
C THR A 572 -9.98 -14.59 42.12
N ALA A 573 -9.19 -14.81 41.11
CA ALA A 573 -9.60 -14.59 39.73
C ALA A 573 -8.93 -15.61 38.77
N ARG A 574 -9.56 -15.85 37.62
CA ARG A 574 -9.07 -16.76 36.58
C ARG A 574 -8.37 -15.98 35.47
N ASN A 575 -7.14 -16.39 35.16
CA ASN A 575 -6.38 -15.80 34.05
C ASN A 575 -7.00 -16.15 32.69
N LEU A 576 -6.78 -15.29 31.68
CA LEU A 576 -7.25 -15.48 30.31
C LEU A 576 -6.23 -16.29 29.48
N GLY A 577 -5.81 -17.45 29.96
CA GLY A 577 -4.72 -18.28 29.43
C GLY A 577 -4.84 -18.63 27.95
N ALA A 578 -6.06 -18.79 27.43
CA ALA A 578 -6.32 -19.06 26.02
C ALA A 578 -6.14 -17.84 25.09
N ARG A 579 -6.02 -16.62 25.64
CA ARG A 579 -5.89 -15.38 24.86
C ARG A 579 -4.43 -15.04 24.54
N GLY A 580 -4.21 -14.33 23.44
CA GLY A 580 -2.89 -13.86 23.00
C GLY A 580 -2.16 -14.81 22.07
N LYS A 581 -0.97 -14.39 21.63
CA LYS A 581 -0.11 -15.17 20.71
C LYS A 581 0.52 -16.39 21.37
N ARG A 582 0.74 -16.30 22.69
CA ARG A 582 1.22 -17.39 23.52
C ARG A 582 0.09 -17.81 24.43
N LYS A 583 -0.38 -19.01 24.22
CA LYS A 583 -1.37 -19.64 25.11
C LYS A 583 -0.66 -20.20 26.30
N VAL A 584 -1.22 -20.00 27.48
CA VAL A 584 -0.72 -20.56 28.75
C VAL A 584 -1.85 -21.30 29.44
N GLU A 585 -1.51 -22.03 30.49
CA GLU A 585 -2.50 -22.72 31.32
C GLU A 585 -3.49 -21.71 31.93
N SER A 586 -4.78 -22.07 31.92
CA SER A 586 -5.82 -21.29 32.57
C SER A 586 -5.93 -21.75 34.03
N VAL A 587 -5.59 -20.87 34.94
CA VAL A 587 -5.59 -21.14 36.39
C VAL A 587 -6.38 -20.10 37.16
N GLU A 588 -7.01 -20.55 38.25
CA GLU A 588 -7.60 -19.66 39.25
C GLU A 588 -6.50 -19.32 40.27
N ALA A 589 -6.24 -18.03 40.48
CA ALA A 589 -5.18 -17.56 41.34
C ALA A 589 -5.68 -16.57 42.38
N GLN A 590 -5.08 -16.64 43.56
CA GLN A 590 -5.21 -15.60 44.57
C GLN A 590 -4.11 -14.53 44.32
N LEU A 591 -4.49 -13.28 44.37
CA LEU A 591 -3.66 -12.14 44.03
C LEU A 591 -3.99 -10.99 44.99
N GLU A 592 -2.98 -10.20 45.30
CA GLU A 592 -3.19 -8.96 46.07
C GLU A 592 -4.01 -7.98 45.22
N THR A 593 -5.11 -7.54 45.80
CA THR A 593 -6.05 -6.60 45.14
C THR A 593 -5.36 -5.32 44.68
N GLU A 594 -4.34 -4.86 45.41
CA GLU A 594 -3.56 -3.67 45.08
C GLU A 594 -2.96 -3.72 43.67
N LEU A 595 -2.64 -4.88 43.13
CA LEU A 595 -2.02 -5.07 41.82
C LEU A 595 -3.04 -5.27 40.69
N LEU A 596 -4.35 -5.39 41.01
CA LEU A 596 -5.39 -5.63 40.01
C LEU A 596 -6.08 -4.35 39.62
N PHE A 597 -6.16 -4.06 38.33
CA PHE A 597 -6.80 -2.85 37.78
C PHE A 597 -7.83 -3.20 36.73
N PRO A 598 -9.02 -2.57 36.73
CA PRO A 598 -9.97 -2.70 35.65
C PRO A 598 -9.34 -2.21 34.33
N MET A 599 -9.50 -2.99 33.28
CA MET A 599 -8.89 -2.74 31.97
C MET A 599 -9.92 -2.72 30.87
N ILE A 600 -9.75 -1.78 29.93
CA ILE A 600 -10.55 -1.71 28.70
C ILE A 600 -9.69 -1.95 27.45
N HIS A 601 -10.34 -2.52 26.46
CA HIS A 601 -9.78 -2.85 25.16
C HIS A 601 -10.38 -1.99 24.05
N TRP A 602 -9.84 -2.14 22.85
CA TRP A 602 -10.33 -1.48 21.65
C TRP A 602 -11.86 -1.61 21.44
N ARG A 603 -12.41 -2.79 21.71
CA ARG A 603 -13.83 -3.08 21.49
C ARG A 603 -14.75 -2.33 22.46
N ASP A 604 -14.25 -2.06 23.63
CA ASP A 604 -15.02 -1.49 24.74
C ASP A 604 -15.20 0.03 24.60
N LEU A 605 -14.50 0.70 23.66
CA LEU A 605 -14.46 2.14 23.53
C LEU A 605 -15.25 2.62 22.32
N GLY A 606 -16.19 3.56 22.53
CA GLY A 606 -16.93 4.30 21.51
C GLY A 606 -16.75 5.81 21.63
N ALA A 607 -17.37 6.57 20.74
CA ALA A 607 -17.35 8.03 20.84
C ALA A 607 -18.10 8.47 22.12
N TYR A 608 -17.42 9.22 22.98
CA TYR A 608 -17.89 9.72 24.28
C TYR A 608 -18.24 8.64 25.31
N ARG A 609 -18.07 7.34 25.03
CA ARG A 609 -18.49 6.23 25.90
C ARG A 609 -17.48 5.09 25.89
N TYR A 610 -17.59 4.27 26.92
CA TYR A 610 -16.93 2.96 26.97
C TYR A 610 -17.82 1.97 27.76
N ASP A 611 -17.65 0.69 27.47
CA ASP A 611 -18.36 -0.38 28.17
C ASP A 611 -17.65 -0.70 29.49
N SER A 612 -18.39 -1.27 30.45
CA SER A 612 -17.81 -1.69 31.73
C SER A 612 -16.64 -2.68 31.52
N PRO A 613 -15.53 -2.50 32.24
CA PRO A 613 -14.38 -3.39 32.10
C PRO A 613 -14.72 -4.86 32.36
N SER A 614 -14.55 -5.73 31.37
CA SER A 614 -14.69 -7.17 31.47
C SER A 614 -13.38 -7.88 31.83
N THR A 615 -12.29 -7.15 31.95
CA THR A 615 -10.94 -7.65 32.20
C THR A 615 -10.30 -6.94 33.38
N LEU A 616 -9.60 -7.69 34.23
CA LEU A 616 -8.70 -7.15 35.22
C LEU A 616 -7.27 -7.37 34.77
N ALA A 617 -6.43 -6.35 34.92
CA ALA A 617 -5.00 -6.42 34.63
C ALA A 617 -4.18 -6.56 35.91
N LEU A 618 -3.35 -7.60 35.99
CA LEU A 618 -2.31 -7.71 37.00
C LEU A 618 -1.13 -6.82 36.57
N ILE A 619 -0.86 -5.76 37.35
CA ILE A 619 0.20 -4.79 37.07
C ILE A 619 1.18 -4.74 38.24
N PRO A 620 2.16 -5.65 38.32
CA PRO A 620 3.15 -5.72 39.38
C PRO A 620 4.30 -4.70 39.10
N GLN A 621 3.98 -3.40 39.03
CA GLN A 621 4.88 -2.40 38.50
C GLN A 621 4.91 -1.14 39.33
N ASP A 622 6.11 -0.59 39.55
CA ASP A 622 6.32 0.71 40.17
C ASP A 622 6.01 1.81 39.14
N PRO A 623 4.97 2.63 39.35
CA PRO A 623 4.59 3.69 38.39
C PRO A 623 5.72 4.70 38.15
N ARG A 624 6.58 4.93 39.14
CA ARG A 624 7.67 5.92 39.06
C ARG A 624 8.85 5.43 38.24
N LYS A 625 9.05 4.10 38.13
CA LYS A 625 10.27 3.51 37.54
C LYS A 625 10.06 2.88 36.16
N ARG A 626 8.85 2.79 35.65
CA ARG A 626 8.50 2.10 34.39
C ARG A 626 9.01 0.64 34.34
N ARG A 627 9.13 -0.01 35.51
CA ARG A 627 9.64 -1.38 35.68
C ARG A 627 8.83 -2.10 36.75
N GLY A 628 8.78 -3.40 36.67
CA GLY A 628 8.18 -4.24 37.71
C GLY A 628 8.81 -3.94 39.08
N TYR A 629 8.05 -4.12 40.15
CA TYR A 629 8.57 -4.06 41.51
C TYR A 629 9.79 -4.96 41.66
N SER A 630 10.69 -4.58 42.53
CA SER A 630 11.87 -5.42 42.83
C SER A 630 11.44 -6.79 43.39
N PRO A 631 12.27 -7.84 43.24
CA PRO A 631 11.99 -9.14 43.85
C PRO A 631 11.78 -9.08 45.36
N GLU A 632 12.48 -8.19 46.06
CA GLU A 632 12.33 -7.96 47.52
C GLU A 632 10.93 -7.39 47.79
N THR A 633 10.53 -6.35 47.11
CA THR A 633 9.20 -5.72 47.24
C THR A 633 8.09 -6.74 46.96
N MET A 634 8.27 -7.57 45.92
CA MET A 634 7.27 -8.60 45.58
C MET A 634 7.16 -9.65 46.67
N ARG A 635 8.28 -10.11 47.26
CA ARG A 635 8.24 -11.09 48.35
C ARG A 635 7.60 -10.51 49.62
N GLU A 636 7.87 -9.26 49.94
CA GLU A 636 7.38 -8.62 51.18
C GLU A 636 5.92 -8.18 51.07
N ARG A 637 5.53 -7.62 49.95
CA ARG A 637 4.19 -6.97 49.79
C ARG A 637 3.22 -7.75 48.95
N PHE A 638 3.69 -8.55 47.99
CA PHE A 638 2.89 -9.20 46.99
C PHE A 638 3.26 -10.67 46.78
N PRO A 639 3.35 -11.48 47.86
CA PRO A 639 3.78 -12.87 47.76
C PRO A 639 2.86 -13.75 46.92
N LEU A 640 1.53 -13.49 46.91
CA LEU A 640 0.57 -14.25 46.10
C LEU A 640 0.77 -14.01 44.60
N ALA A 641 0.89 -12.75 44.20
CA ALA A 641 1.18 -12.40 42.84
C ALA A 641 2.53 -12.88 42.37
N LEU A 642 3.55 -12.86 43.27
CA LEU A 642 4.86 -13.41 42.95
C LEU A 642 4.80 -14.91 42.67
N ALA A 643 4.20 -15.69 43.59
CA ALA A 643 4.04 -17.14 43.42
C ALA A 643 3.26 -17.49 42.12
N TYR A 644 2.26 -16.70 41.79
CA TYR A 644 1.57 -16.85 40.53
C TYR A 644 2.46 -16.57 39.31
N LEU A 645 3.22 -15.47 39.32
CA LEU A 645 4.07 -15.07 38.19
C LEU A 645 5.27 -16.01 38.00
N GLU A 646 5.83 -16.56 39.06
CA GLU A 646 6.91 -17.57 39.04
C GLU A 646 6.47 -18.85 38.34
N ARG A 647 5.20 -19.22 38.40
CA ARG A 647 4.64 -20.34 37.63
C ARG A 647 4.80 -20.18 36.12
N PHE A 648 4.87 -18.95 35.63
CA PHE A 648 4.99 -18.60 34.20
C PHE A 648 6.34 -17.92 33.86
N GLU A 649 7.37 -18.13 34.71
CA GLU A 649 8.67 -17.45 34.55
C GLU A 649 9.32 -17.74 33.19
N GLU A 650 9.26 -19.00 32.74
CA GLU A 650 9.84 -19.41 31.45
C GLU A 650 9.19 -18.68 30.28
N GLU A 651 7.87 -18.63 30.22
CA GLU A 651 7.09 -17.93 29.19
C GLU A 651 7.36 -16.42 29.20
N LEU A 652 7.45 -15.83 30.38
CA LEU A 652 7.68 -14.40 30.54
C LEU A 652 9.10 -14.00 30.16
N ARG A 653 10.12 -14.77 30.51
CA ARG A 653 11.52 -14.60 30.06
C ARG A 653 11.66 -14.88 28.56
N GLY A 654 10.84 -15.77 28.01
CA GLY A 654 10.79 -16.13 26.60
C GLY A 654 10.27 -15.01 25.69
N ARG A 655 9.70 -13.91 26.19
CA ARG A 655 9.21 -12.79 25.39
C ARG A 655 10.33 -12.13 24.58
N ALA A 656 10.19 -12.02 23.26
CA ALA A 656 11.21 -11.41 22.38
C ALA A 656 11.52 -9.95 22.78
N ALA A 657 10.47 -9.19 23.11
CA ALA A 657 10.62 -7.82 23.57
C ALA A 657 11.37 -7.76 24.92
N TYR A 658 11.08 -8.66 25.88
CA TYR A 658 11.79 -8.73 27.14
C TYR A 658 13.29 -8.97 26.91
N ARG A 659 13.66 -10.00 26.15
CA ARG A 659 15.06 -10.31 25.84
C ARG A 659 15.78 -9.14 25.17
N ARG A 660 15.10 -8.41 24.31
CA ARG A 660 15.73 -7.32 23.54
C ARG A 660 15.83 -6.00 24.30
N TYR A 661 14.86 -5.68 25.15
CA TYR A 661 14.73 -4.33 25.71
C TYR A 661 14.70 -4.27 27.24
N GLN A 662 14.39 -5.37 27.93
CA GLN A 662 14.17 -5.38 29.37
C GLN A 662 14.85 -6.55 30.09
N ALA A 663 15.86 -7.19 29.50
CA ALA A 663 16.53 -8.34 30.08
C ALA A 663 17.11 -8.11 31.51
N SER A 664 17.40 -6.86 31.87
CA SER A 664 17.85 -6.44 33.22
C SER A 664 16.72 -6.06 34.18
N ALA A 665 15.46 -6.04 33.70
CA ALA A 665 14.32 -5.76 34.55
C ALA A 665 13.70 -7.06 35.09
N PRO A 666 12.90 -7.03 36.17
CA PRO A 666 12.13 -8.20 36.62
C PRO A 666 11.30 -8.79 35.48
N PHE A 667 11.23 -10.12 35.38
CA PHE A 667 10.56 -10.79 34.24
C PHE A 667 9.07 -10.53 34.16
N TRP A 668 8.45 -10.04 35.21
CA TRP A 668 7.05 -9.59 35.25
C TRP A 668 6.81 -8.16 34.78
N SER A 669 7.85 -7.44 34.32
CA SER A 669 7.68 -6.07 33.83
C SER A 669 6.80 -6.00 32.58
N LEU A 670 5.86 -5.06 32.58
CA LEU A 670 5.02 -4.71 31.42
C LEU A 670 5.61 -3.51 30.70
N TYR A 671 5.20 -3.33 29.43
CA TYR A 671 5.55 -2.16 28.63
C TYR A 671 4.49 -1.09 28.71
N ASN A 672 4.89 0.18 28.50
CA ASN A 672 4.02 1.33 28.44
C ASN A 672 3.19 1.56 29.72
N VAL A 673 3.73 1.16 30.86
CA VAL A 673 3.13 1.39 32.17
C VAL A 673 3.99 2.38 32.94
N ASP A 674 3.39 3.50 33.33
CA ASP A 674 4.02 4.55 34.13
C ASP A 674 2.95 5.31 34.96
N ALA A 675 3.32 6.43 35.57
CA ALA A 675 2.42 7.20 36.41
C ALA A 675 1.10 7.63 35.70
N ALA A 676 1.17 7.95 34.42
CA ALA A 676 -0.01 8.33 33.65
C ALA A 676 -0.99 7.16 33.46
N THR A 677 -0.52 5.91 33.46
CA THR A 677 -1.38 4.72 33.40
C THR A 677 -2.34 4.67 34.61
N PHE A 678 -1.91 5.17 35.75
CA PHE A 678 -2.67 5.19 37.01
C PHE A 678 -3.38 6.52 37.28
N ALA A 679 -3.31 7.48 36.37
CA ALA A 679 -4.06 8.73 36.51
C ALA A 679 -5.57 8.43 36.62
N PRO A 680 -6.33 9.13 37.47
CA PRO A 680 -7.76 8.86 37.66
C PRO A 680 -8.59 9.20 36.42
N TYR A 681 -8.24 10.25 35.72
CA TYR A 681 -8.93 10.70 34.49
C TYR A 681 -8.01 10.60 33.28
N LYS A 682 -8.51 10.04 32.20
CA LYS A 682 -7.77 9.87 30.94
C LYS A 682 -8.72 10.02 29.76
N VAL A 683 -8.29 10.68 28.71
CA VAL A 683 -8.98 10.60 27.42
C VAL A 683 -8.26 9.55 26.59
N ALA A 684 -8.97 8.51 26.22
CA ALA A 684 -8.46 7.39 25.41
C ALA A 684 -9.13 7.35 24.05
N TRP A 685 -8.37 6.84 23.05
CA TRP A 685 -8.89 6.59 21.70
C TRP A 685 -8.32 5.31 21.11
N ARG A 686 -9.01 4.80 20.09
CA ARG A 686 -8.61 3.58 19.40
C ARG A 686 -7.34 3.79 18.59
N ARG A 687 -6.40 2.84 18.73
CA ARG A 687 -5.13 2.88 18.02
C ARG A 687 -5.28 2.62 16.52
N MET A 688 -6.15 1.69 16.16
CA MET A 688 -6.45 1.32 14.78
C MET A 688 -7.97 1.40 14.57
N ASP A 689 -8.39 2.34 13.76
CA ASP A 689 -9.79 2.52 13.40
C ASP A 689 -9.89 3.25 12.05
N TYR A 690 -11.10 3.32 11.52
CA TYR A 690 -11.44 4.12 10.33
C TYR A 690 -11.61 5.59 10.67
N GLU A 691 -12.01 5.90 11.92
CA GLU A 691 -12.23 7.25 12.43
C GLU A 691 -11.58 7.41 13.79
N LEU A 692 -11.19 8.66 14.11
CA LEU A 692 -10.74 8.99 15.44
C LEU A 692 -11.95 8.96 16.38
N THR A 693 -11.92 8.04 17.35
CA THR A 693 -12.99 7.82 18.31
C THR A 693 -12.42 7.89 19.72
N ALA A 694 -12.86 8.83 20.53
CA ALA A 694 -12.32 9.09 21.86
C ALA A 694 -13.39 9.11 22.96
N ALA A 695 -12.98 8.69 24.16
CA ALA A 695 -13.80 8.76 25.37
C ALA A 695 -12.99 9.15 26.60
N LEU A 696 -13.66 9.83 27.54
CA LEU A 696 -13.13 10.12 28.87
C LEU A 696 -13.33 8.88 29.76
N LEU A 697 -12.22 8.32 30.25
CA LEU A 697 -12.20 7.26 31.25
C LEU A 697 -12.18 7.88 32.64
N VAL A 698 -13.05 7.41 33.49
CA VAL A 698 -13.13 7.79 34.92
C VAL A 698 -12.83 6.57 35.78
N PRO A 699 -12.50 6.72 37.06
CA PRO A 699 -12.32 5.57 37.96
C PRO A 699 -13.52 4.62 37.89
N ASP A 700 -13.25 3.32 37.92
CA ASP A 700 -14.30 2.30 37.91
C ASP A 700 -15.24 2.47 39.11
N PRO A 701 -16.55 2.59 38.90
CA PRO A 701 -17.49 2.88 39.97
C PRO A 701 -17.59 1.78 41.04
N ASN A 702 -17.22 0.56 40.67
CA ASN A 702 -17.32 -0.58 41.62
C ASN A 702 -16.07 -0.69 42.52
N SER A 703 -14.90 -0.42 42.01
CA SER A 703 -13.64 -0.54 42.74
C SER A 703 -13.00 0.79 43.12
N GLY A 704 -13.46 1.92 42.59
CA GLY A 704 -12.82 3.22 42.76
C GLY A 704 -11.47 3.36 42.08
N ARG A 705 -11.02 2.33 41.36
CA ARG A 705 -9.68 2.25 40.78
C ARG A 705 -9.60 2.87 39.40
N PRO A 706 -8.43 3.41 39.02
CA PRO A 706 -8.23 3.91 37.67
C PRO A 706 -8.40 2.80 36.64
N ILE A 707 -9.17 3.06 35.59
CA ILE A 707 -9.28 2.17 34.44
C ILE A 707 -8.00 2.25 33.60
N VAL A 708 -7.40 1.10 33.28
CA VAL A 708 -6.17 0.98 32.52
C VAL A 708 -6.50 0.70 31.05
N PRO A 709 -6.04 1.55 30.09
CA PRO A 709 -6.15 1.26 28.68
C PRO A 709 -5.16 0.15 28.29
N GLN A 710 -5.61 -0.81 27.46
CA GLN A 710 -4.76 -1.85 26.88
C GLN A 710 -4.02 -1.32 25.62
N GLU A 711 -2.97 -1.99 25.18
CA GLU A 711 -2.08 -1.59 24.06
C GLU A 711 -2.77 -1.30 22.72
N THR A 712 -4.04 -1.68 22.57
CA THR A 712 -4.89 -1.36 21.40
C THR A 712 -5.49 0.05 21.47
N LEU A 713 -5.27 0.73 22.59
CA LEU A 713 -5.68 2.10 22.85
C LEU A 713 -4.47 3.02 23.02
N VAL A 714 -4.68 4.27 22.69
CA VAL A 714 -3.78 5.40 23.01
C VAL A 714 -4.52 6.29 23.99
N PHE A 715 -3.83 6.94 24.91
CA PHE A 715 -4.46 7.81 25.88
C PHE A 715 -3.57 8.98 26.30
N THR A 716 -4.19 9.98 26.90
CA THR A 716 -3.51 11.07 27.60
C THR A 716 -4.18 11.29 28.96
N PRO A 717 -3.42 11.47 30.05
CA PRO A 717 -4.00 11.84 31.34
C PRO A 717 -4.52 13.27 31.28
N VAL A 718 -5.57 13.55 32.04
CA VAL A 718 -6.18 14.87 32.22
C VAL A 718 -6.39 15.15 33.71
N ALA A 719 -6.42 16.42 34.11
CA ALA A 719 -6.45 16.82 35.50
C ALA A 719 -7.88 16.83 36.09
N SER A 720 -8.90 17.00 35.27
CA SER A 720 -10.29 17.11 35.72
C SER A 720 -11.27 16.47 34.73
N LEU A 721 -12.53 16.31 35.18
CA LEU A 721 -13.62 15.86 34.32
C LEU A 721 -13.89 16.86 33.19
N ASP A 722 -13.87 18.18 33.51
CA ASP A 722 -14.15 19.22 32.51
C ASP A 722 -13.06 19.23 31.41
N GLU A 723 -11.79 19.08 31.79
CA GLU A 723 -10.69 18.95 30.83
C GLU A 723 -10.85 17.67 29.98
N GLY A 724 -11.32 16.58 30.60
CA GLY A 724 -11.56 15.33 29.91
C GLY A 724 -12.72 15.43 28.90
N ASP A 725 -13.83 16.05 29.30
CA ASP A 725 -14.98 16.29 28.44
C ASP A 725 -14.64 17.26 27.28
N TYR A 726 -13.85 18.30 27.56
CA TYR A 726 -13.30 19.23 26.57
C TYR A 726 -12.47 18.48 25.52
N LEU A 727 -11.50 17.69 25.96
CA LEU A 727 -10.59 16.99 25.04
C LEU A 727 -11.31 15.88 24.27
N ALA A 728 -12.25 15.18 24.89
CA ALA A 728 -13.08 14.18 24.21
C ALA A 728 -13.95 14.83 23.12
N ALA A 729 -14.56 15.99 23.40
CA ALA A 729 -15.34 16.73 22.41
C ALA A 729 -14.47 17.18 21.24
N LEU A 730 -13.28 17.72 21.53
CA LEU A 730 -12.34 18.15 20.51
C LEU A 730 -11.91 16.99 19.61
N LEU A 731 -11.51 15.84 20.16
CA LEU A 731 -11.02 14.69 19.38
C LEU A 731 -12.13 14.02 18.56
N ASN A 732 -13.39 14.05 19.02
CA ASN A 732 -14.54 13.51 18.29
C ASN A 732 -15.13 14.48 17.25
N SER A 733 -14.68 15.72 17.19
CA SER A 733 -15.16 16.73 16.24
C SER A 733 -14.77 16.41 14.80
N ALA A 734 -15.55 16.89 13.84
CA ALA A 734 -15.22 16.70 12.42
C ALA A 734 -13.91 17.41 12.01
N PRO A 735 -13.58 18.63 12.49
CA PRO A 735 -12.28 19.25 12.22
C PRO A 735 -11.11 18.40 12.70
N ALA A 736 -11.13 17.89 13.94
CA ALA A 736 -10.05 17.07 14.48
C ALA A 736 -9.94 15.72 13.75
N ARG A 737 -11.06 15.08 13.43
CA ARG A 737 -11.10 13.85 12.64
C ARG A 737 -10.51 14.05 11.24
N ARG A 738 -10.85 15.13 10.55
CA ARG A 738 -10.27 15.49 9.24
C ARG A 738 -8.75 15.62 9.32
N LEU A 739 -8.24 16.36 10.32
CA LEU A 739 -6.80 16.51 10.53
C LEU A 739 -6.12 15.18 10.91
N ALA A 740 -6.74 14.38 11.78
CA ALA A 740 -6.22 13.07 12.16
C ALA A 740 -6.09 12.14 10.93
N LEU A 741 -7.08 12.14 10.05
CA LEU A 741 -7.05 11.38 8.79
C LEU A 741 -5.98 11.90 7.82
N ALA A 742 -5.73 13.20 7.81
CA ALA A 742 -4.69 13.80 6.97
C ALA A 742 -3.27 13.43 7.40
N VAL A 743 -3.04 13.12 8.68
CA VAL A 743 -1.71 12.77 9.21
C VAL A 743 -1.52 11.28 9.50
N SER A 744 -2.56 10.49 9.32
CA SER A 744 -2.62 9.07 9.67
C SER A 744 -3.00 8.21 8.48
N VAL A 745 -2.64 6.93 8.53
CA VAL A 745 -3.10 5.92 7.57
C VAL A 745 -4.12 5.04 8.28
N PRO A 746 -5.43 5.21 8.03
CA PRO A 746 -6.47 4.37 8.63
C PRO A 746 -6.21 2.88 8.41
N GLN A 747 -6.71 2.03 9.30
CA GLN A 747 -6.58 0.55 9.26
C GLN A 747 -5.17 -0.02 9.45
N THR A 748 -4.14 0.80 9.57
CA THR A 748 -2.80 0.35 9.96
C THR A 748 -2.54 0.74 11.41
N LEU A 749 -1.44 1.40 11.71
CA LEU A 749 -1.22 2.03 13.01
C LEU A 749 -1.86 3.43 13.10
N GLY A 750 -2.87 3.70 12.29
CA GLY A 750 -3.61 4.93 12.04
C GLY A 750 -3.45 6.03 13.10
N PHE A 751 -4.22 5.90 14.17
CA PHE A 751 -4.19 6.86 15.28
C PHE A 751 -3.29 6.40 16.44
N GLY A 752 -2.50 5.36 16.21
CA GLY A 752 -1.64 4.72 17.22
C GLY A 752 -0.32 5.43 17.48
N SER A 753 -0.01 6.48 16.74
CA SER A 753 1.17 7.28 17.03
C SER A 753 0.91 8.22 18.21
N PRO A 754 1.72 8.20 19.28
CA PRO A 754 1.66 9.24 20.30
C PRO A 754 1.83 10.67 19.77
N LYS A 755 2.44 10.79 18.56
CA LYS A 755 2.59 12.07 17.86
C LYS A 755 1.29 12.59 17.22
N LEU A 756 0.18 11.87 17.30
CA LEU A 756 -1.11 12.35 16.79
C LEU A 756 -1.50 13.69 17.42
N LEU A 757 -1.39 13.81 18.73
CA LEU A 757 -1.68 15.08 19.43
C LEU A 757 -0.70 16.21 19.05
N ASP A 758 0.56 15.88 18.75
CA ASP A 758 1.52 16.85 18.20
C ASP A 758 1.10 17.36 16.81
N SER A 759 0.40 16.51 16.06
CA SER A 759 -0.14 16.86 14.75
C SER A 759 -1.44 17.64 14.84
N LEU A 760 -2.34 17.23 15.72
CA LEU A 760 -3.61 17.92 15.97
C LEU A 760 -3.44 19.23 16.74
N ARG A 761 -2.39 19.33 17.58
CA ARG A 761 -2.08 20.49 18.43
C ARG A 761 -3.28 21.00 19.24
N PRO A 762 -4.03 20.16 19.96
CA PRO A 762 -5.12 20.61 20.77
C PRO A 762 -4.60 21.60 21.83
N PRO A 763 -5.23 22.79 21.99
CA PRO A 763 -4.87 23.68 23.08
C PRO A 763 -5.16 23.04 24.44
N LEU A 764 -4.35 23.38 25.45
CA LEU A 764 -4.65 22.97 26.82
C LEU A 764 -5.99 23.60 27.24
N PHE A 765 -6.72 22.81 28.03
CA PHE A 765 -7.94 23.34 28.65
C PHE A 765 -7.63 24.55 29.55
N ASP A 766 -8.31 25.63 29.28
CA ASP A 766 -8.22 26.84 30.07
C ASP A 766 -9.59 27.17 30.69
N PRO A 767 -9.77 27.05 32.01
CA PRO A 767 -11.03 27.34 32.68
C PRO A 767 -11.44 28.80 32.63
N GLN A 768 -10.53 29.71 32.24
CA GLN A 768 -10.83 31.13 32.03
C GLN A 768 -11.26 31.43 30.57
N ASN A 769 -11.05 30.53 29.65
CA ASN A 769 -11.45 30.68 28.25
C ASN A 769 -12.90 30.18 28.06
N PRO A 770 -13.86 31.09 27.74
CA PRO A 770 -15.26 30.72 27.60
C PRO A 770 -15.52 29.67 26.48
N LEU A 771 -14.68 29.65 25.45
CA LEU A 771 -14.78 28.61 24.38
C LEU A 771 -14.40 27.24 24.90
N CYS A 772 -13.34 27.12 25.73
CA CYS A 772 -12.95 25.88 26.36
C CYS A 772 -14.03 25.35 27.31
N VAL A 773 -14.58 26.27 28.16
CA VAL A 773 -15.65 25.91 29.11
C VAL A 773 -16.93 25.47 28.38
N ARG A 774 -17.29 26.19 27.31
CA ARG A 774 -18.46 25.79 26.49
C ARG A 774 -18.27 24.43 25.81
N LEU A 775 -17.10 24.19 25.22
CA LEU A 775 -16.79 22.90 24.59
C LEU A 775 -16.80 21.77 25.60
N ALA A 776 -16.29 21.97 26.83
CA ALA A 776 -16.37 21.01 27.91
C ALA A 776 -17.81 20.66 28.29
N ALA A 777 -18.68 21.68 28.39
CA ALA A 777 -20.10 21.48 28.69
C ALA A 777 -20.82 20.65 27.62
N LEU A 778 -20.56 20.92 26.33
CA LEU A 778 -21.10 20.12 25.22
C LEU A 778 -20.56 18.68 25.20
N GLY A 779 -19.28 18.51 25.52
CA GLY A 779 -18.66 17.19 25.66
C GLY A 779 -19.31 16.35 26.76
N LYS A 780 -19.58 16.99 27.91
CA LYS A 780 -20.31 16.38 29.02
C LYS A 780 -21.74 15.97 28.62
N GLU A 781 -22.47 16.83 27.92
CA GLU A 781 -23.79 16.55 27.40
C GLU A 781 -23.77 15.30 26.50
N LYS A 782 -22.88 15.28 25.49
CA LYS A 782 -22.68 14.13 24.60
C LYS A 782 -22.35 12.85 25.36
N ARG A 783 -21.50 12.92 26.38
CA ARG A 783 -21.15 11.77 27.22
C ARG A 783 -22.35 11.23 27.98
N LEU A 784 -23.14 12.10 28.61
CA LEU A 784 -24.33 11.69 29.36
C LEU A 784 -25.40 11.08 28.44
N ASP A 785 -25.62 11.65 27.26
CA ASP A 785 -26.56 11.13 26.28
C ASP A 785 -26.14 9.74 25.75
N SER A 786 -24.84 9.55 25.50
CA SER A 786 -24.31 8.27 25.05
C SER A 786 -24.47 7.16 26.10
N ILE A 787 -24.42 7.49 27.40
CA ILE A 787 -24.66 6.55 28.50
C ILE A 787 -26.15 6.20 28.58
N ARG A 788 -27.07 7.15 28.44
CA ARG A 788 -28.52 6.96 28.45
C ARG A 788 -28.97 6.01 27.32
N THR A 789 -28.48 6.26 26.12
CA THR A 789 -28.81 5.46 24.93
C THR A 789 -28.34 4.00 25.05
N ASN A 790 -27.18 3.77 25.68
CA ASN A 790 -26.68 2.41 25.89
C ASN A 790 -27.45 1.64 26.98
N SER A 791 -28.07 2.32 27.94
CA SER A 791 -28.86 1.70 28.99
C SER A 791 -30.27 1.26 28.53
N GLN A 792 -30.65 1.68 27.31
CA GLN A 792 -31.94 1.34 26.68
C GLN A 792 -31.84 0.23 25.64
N GLN A 793 -30.63 -0.13 25.21
CA GLN A 793 -30.29 -1.28 24.35
C GLN A 793 -29.84 -2.48 25.19
#